data_dbb20cc210e9787a2f0d35d5cfdbf864
#
_entry.id   dbb20cc210e9787a2f0d35d5cfdbf864
#
_cell.length_a   1.000
_cell.length_b   1.000
_cell.length_c   1.000
_cell.angle_alpha   90.00
_cell.angle_beta   90.00
_cell.angle_gamma   90.00
#
_symmetry.space_group_name_H-M   'P 1'
#
loop_
_entity.id
_entity.type
_entity.pdbx_description
1 polymer ?
#
loop_
_entity_poly.entity_id
_entity_poly.type
_entity_poly.pdbx_seq_one_letter_code
_entity_poly.pdbx_strand_id
1 'polypeptide(L)'
;MNVLTLQSTYGGLLHDTGKAVYRAGGQRGSHSEQGYQFLHSVLPGAGWAPVLDCVRYHHAAALRGAAKALPADSPAYIVYLADDLSAAADRREVEGESSSFRRDLPLDSVFTHLNGSHPGWMMPAQPQDGSLKLPRQQQPLSASVYADAVRKLKECLPDLQPQPEWINSLLGLLETQFSCFPSSTFTGESPDVSLFDHAKTTAAIAACISEYVQANNITDLRKALFEQEKDFCQKDAFLLYTADFSRIQKFLYTIHTENALRSLRSRSFFLELLMEHNLDELLVGCGVSRANLIYSGGGHCYVLLPNTAAVADTLTRWNRQFNRWLQQQFGTQLFLANAWTPCSGNDLTNTPAEKSPYKELFRRVNRLLEQHKFHRYTAEDLRQLNSTTAYPDGRECKVCGTSANLKDDLCPWCKLFVDLSIKIQNKRVLVVSRQPSAADDCTLPALEGGSEYLSLTDQLSARKRLASGEPVARVYTKNVPSTGLTYSTNLYVGDYTPKGKNSMDELAEQSEGVRRIAVCRMDVDNLGHAFISGFEQETEKDPVKRMHYVTLSRTSAFSRQMSLFFKCYINGILEGLQVSIVYAGGDDVFLVGAWNDVLEAAQRIQSNFTAFSCGALTLSAGIGIFDDHYPIRLSAEETAALEEAAKHLPGKNALALFTPERKAVRDAKGNLLVQPEQGHIYAWDTFRTKVLTEKVGCLQSFFGRDNAEHGNAMLYNLLALLREAENDRINLARYAYLLARLSPKKNAPDYKLYEQFSHSMMDWALDAVQRHQLITAIYIYVYQNRKGGDTDGRME
;
A
#
# COMPACT_ATOMS: atom_id res chain seq x y z
N MET A 1 16.45 6.16 22.23
CA MET A 1 16.81 4.71 22.30
C MET A 1 18.00 4.55 23.21
N ASN A 2 17.94 3.69 24.19
CA ASN A 2 19.07 3.41 25.12
C ASN A 2 20.04 2.38 24.50
N VAL A 3 21.19 2.16 25.15
CA VAL A 3 22.28 1.31 24.63
C VAL A 3 21.85 -0.15 24.49
N LEU A 4 21.16 -0.71 25.49
CA LEU A 4 20.72 -2.10 25.45
C LEU A 4 19.71 -2.32 24.33
N THR A 5 18.75 -1.41 24.15
CA THR A 5 17.77 -1.46 23.06
C THR A 5 18.42 -1.34 21.70
N LEU A 6 19.40 -0.46 21.55
CA LEU A 6 20.18 -0.32 20.33
C LEU A 6 20.90 -1.62 19.96
N GLN A 7 21.62 -2.21 20.92
CA GLN A 7 22.32 -3.49 20.75
C GLN A 7 21.37 -4.64 20.40
N SER A 8 20.25 -4.72 21.11
CA SER A 8 19.22 -5.75 20.88
C SER A 8 18.55 -5.59 19.51
N THR A 9 18.30 -4.36 19.06
CA THR A 9 17.73 -4.07 17.74
C THR A 9 18.70 -4.49 16.63
N TYR A 10 19.96 -4.09 16.69
CA TYR A 10 20.99 -4.53 15.73
C TYR A 10 21.22 -6.04 15.80
N GLY A 11 21.22 -6.62 17.00
CA GLY A 11 21.32 -8.05 17.20
C GLY A 11 20.19 -8.78 16.48
N GLY A 12 18.94 -8.35 16.67
CA GLY A 12 17.78 -8.92 16.00
C GLY A 12 17.81 -8.76 14.47
N LEU A 13 18.29 -7.62 13.95
CA LEU A 13 18.42 -7.42 12.50
C LEU A 13 19.50 -8.31 11.86
N LEU A 14 20.57 -8.61 12.58
CA LEU A 14 21.77 -9.27 12.03
C LEU A 14 21.91 -10.74 12.43
N HIS A 15 21.11 -11.26 13.40
CA HIS A 15 21.32 -12.58 14.00
C HIS A 15 21.40 -13.71 12.96
N ASP A 16 20.58 -13.66 11.95
CA ASP A 16 20.43 -14.68 10.92
C ASP A 16 21.19 -14.41 9.61
N THR A 17 22.02 -13.38 9.56
CA THR A 17 22.87 -13.06 8.39
C THR A 17 23.69 -14.28 7.95
N GLY A 18 24.12 -15.10 8.89
CA GLY A 18 24.87 -16.31 8.64
C GLY A 18 24.13 -17.38 7.83
N LYS A 19 22.79 -17.35 7.76
CA LYS A 19 22.03 -18.24 6.86
C LYS A 19 22.35 -17.95 5.40
N ALA A 20 22.45 -16.66 5.02
CA ALA A 20 22.86 -16.29 3.67
C ALA A 20 24.31 -16.70 3.37
N VAL A 21 25.23 -16.48 4.33
CA VAL A 21 26.64 -16.90 4.21
C VAL A 21 26.75 -18.42 4.03
N TYR A 22 26.06 -19.20 4.85
CA TYR A 22 26.02 -20.66 4.76
C TYR A 22 25.46 -21.16 3.44
N ARG A 23 24.38 -20.55 2.95
CA ARG A 23 23.73 -20.95 1.69
C ARG A 23 24.54 -20.54 0.45
N ALA A 24 25.36 -19.51 0.56
CA ALA A 24 26.33 -19.08 -0.47
C ALA A 24 27.50 -20.04 -0.68
N GLY A 25 27.59 -21.15 0.08
CA GLY A 25 28.69 -22.08 0.01
C GLY A 25 29.67 -21.96 1.18
N GLY A 26 29.23 -21.38 2.29
CA GLY A 26 30.00 -21.25 3.53
C GLY A 26 30.55 -22.58 4.06
N GLN A 27 31.56 -22.49 4.94
CA GLN A 27 32.27 -23.63 5.54
C GLN A 27 31.35 -24.52 6.39
N ARG A 28 31.86 -25.66 6.83
CA ARG A 28 31.15 -26.52 7.81
C ARG A 28 31.02 -25.81 9.15
N GLY A 29 29.82 -25.82 9.72
CA GLY A 29 29.51 -25.20 11.00
C GLY A 29 28.06 -24.66 11.07
N SER A 30 27.64 -24.15 12.23
CA SER A 30 26.33 -23.52 12.36
C SER A 30 26.27 -22.17 11.63
N HIS A 31 25.10 -21.80 11.16
CA HIS A 31 24.93 -20.47 10.54
C HIS A 31 25.21 -19.33 11.53
N SER A 32 24.95 -19.51 12.85
CA SER A 32 25.28 -18.53 13.87
C SER A 32 26.77 -18.25 13.99
N GLU A 33 27.62 -19.29 13.95
CA GLU A 33 29.08 -19.12 13.99
C GLU A 33 29.59 -18.49 12.68
N GLN A 34 29.06 -18.90 11.53
CA GLN A 34 29.41 -18.29 10.23
C GLN A 34 28.99 -16.82 10.14
N GLY A 35 27.82 -16.50 10.67
CA GLY A 35 27.34 -15.12 10.78
C GLY A 35 28.24 -14.27 11.67
N TYR A 36 28.61 -14.81 12.83
CA TYR A 36 29.56 -14.16 13.73
C TYR A 36 30.91 -13.87 13.05
N GLN A 37 31.52 -14.88 12.41
CA GLN A 37 32.81 -14.72 11.71
C GLN A 37 32.74 -13.71 10.57
N PHE A 38 31.67 -13.76 9.77
CA PHE A 38 31.45 -12.81 8.69
C PHE A 38 31.31 -11.38 9.22
N LEU A 39 30.40 -11.15 10.17
CA LEU A 39 30.14 -9.81 10.70
C LEU A 39 31.34 -9.27 11.49
N HIS A 40 32.06 -10.10 12.23
CA HIS A 40 33.31 -9.70 12.90
C HIS A 40 34.35 -9.23 11.89
N SER A 41 34.36 -9.79 10.67
CA SER A 41 35.32 -9.38 9.64
C SER A 41 34.97 -8.07 8.94
N VAL A 42 33.70 -7.64 8.98
CA VAL A 42 33.19 -6.48 8.23
C VAL A 42 32.72 -5.31 9.11
N LEU A 43 32.40 -5.55 10.38
CA LEU A 43 31.97 -4.51 11.33
C LEU A 43 33.17 -4.11 12.21
N PRO A 44 33.76 -2.93 11.99
CA PRO A 44 34.95 -2.51 12.72
C PRO A 44 34.60 -1.95 14.10
N GLY A 45 35.40 -2.30 15.11
CA GLY A 45 35.39 -1.65 16.41
C GLY A 45 34.68 -2.44 17.53
N ALA A 46 35.10 -2.12 18.76
CA ALA A 46 34.62 -2.80 19.98
C ALA A 46 33.14 -2.56 20.28
N GLY A 47 32.53 -1.51 19.73
CA GLY A 47 31.11 -1.19 19.93
C GLY A 47 30.14 -2.26 19.40
N TRP A 48 30.62 -3.14 18.50
CA TRP A 48 29.84 -4.22 17.92
C TRP A 48 29.88 -5.53 18.73
N ALA A 49 30.77 -5.66 19.74
CA ALA A 49 30.93 -6.92 20.47
C ALA A 49 29.61 -7.46 21.06
N PRO A 50 28.75 -6.68 21.73
CA PRO A 50 27.48 -7.19 22.25
C PRO A 50 26.51 -7.64 21.14
N VAL A 51 26.53 -6.96 19.97
CA VAL A 51 25.72 -7.35 18.79
C VAL A 51 26.24 -8.66 18.20
N LEU A 52 27.55 -8.85 18.13
CA LEU A 52 28.19 -10.09 17.67
C LEU A 52 27.86 -11.28 18.59
N ASP A 53 27.77 -11.03 19.89
CA ASP A 53 27.32 -12.04 20.87
C ASP A 53 25.86 -12.45 20.59
N CYS A 54 24.97 -11.50 20.26
CA CYS A 54 23.61 -11.81 19.84
C CYS A 54 23.60 -12.74 18.63
N VAL A 55 24.41 -12.44 17.60
CA VAL A 55 24.51 -13.27 16.38
C VAL A 55 25.02 -14.68 16.68
N ARG A 56 26.01 -14.80 17.55
CA ARG A 56 26.65 -16.06 17.89
C ARG A 56 25.78 -16.94 18.77
N TYR A 57 25.03 -16.37 19.69
CA TYR A 57 24.38 -17.07 20.79
C TYR A 57 22.85 -17.05 20.76
N HIS A 58 22.20 -16.67 19.65
CA HIS A 58 20.73 -16.60 19.56
C HIS A 58 20.01 -17.96 19.66
N HIS A 59 20.69 -19.08 19.73
CA HIS A 59 20.09 -20.40 19.88
C HIS A 59 20.29 -20.97 21.29
N ALA A 60 19.28 -21.68 21.81
CA ALA A 60 19.28 -22.26 23.15
C ALA A 60 20.54 -23.14 23.45
N ALA A 61 20.97 -23.95 22.50
CA ALA A 61 22.15 -24.81 22.67
C ALA A 61 23.45 -23.99 22.82
N ALA A 62 23.58 -22.92 22.04
CA ALA A 62 24.72 -22.01 22.09
C ALA A 62 24.76 -21.22 23.41
N LEU A 63 23.59 -20.70 23.85
CA LEU A 63 23.45 -20.00 25.12
C LEU A 63 23.79 -20.88 26.32
N ARG A 64 23.31 -22.14 26.36
CA ARG A 64 23.66 -23.10 27.41
C ARG A 64 25.17 -23.35 27.48
N GLY A 65 25.83 -23.50 26.33
CA GLY A 65 27.27 -23.67 26.25
C GLY A 65 28.06 -22.43 26.70
N ALA A 66 27.56 -21.24 26.40
CA ALA A 66 28.19 -19.96 26.73
C ALA A 66 27.82 -19.41 28.13
N ALA A 67 26.91 -20.05 28.89
CA ALA A 67 26.31 -19.51 30.10
C ALA A 67 27.31 -19.12 31.21
N LYS A 68 28.54 -19.66 31.21
CA LYS A 68 29.57 -19.29 32.15
C LYS A 68 30.43 -18.10 31.72
N ALA A 69 30.43 -17.82 30.42
CA ALA A 69 31.26 -16.76 29.81
C ALA A 69 30.44 -15.51 29.45
N LEU A 70 29.16 -15.68 29.18
CA LEU A 70 28.28 -14.59 28.82
C LEU A 70 27.69 -13.91 30.08
N PRO A 71 27.76 -12.57 30.20
CA PRO A 71 27.16 -11.84 31.34
C PRO A 71 25.65 -12.11 31.45
N ALA A 72 25.11 -12.10 32.68
CA ALA A 72 23.69 -12.35 32.92
C ALA A 72 22.77 -11.27 32.31
N ASP A 73 23.30 -10.10 32.09
CA ASP A 73 22.64 -8.93 31.48
C ASP A 73 22.91 -8.78 29.96
N SER A 74 23.48 -9.82 29.33
CA SER A 74 23.79 -9.78 27.89
C SER A 74 22.54 -9.63 27.00
N PRO A 75 22.58 -8.76 25.97
CA PRO A 75 21.48 -8.62 25.00
C PRO A 75 21.22 -9.92 24.21
N ALA A 76 22.14 -10.87 24.20
CA ALA A 76 21.94 -12.16 23.54
C ALA A 76 20.74 -12.94 24.08
N TYR A 77 20.39 -12.80 25.38
CA TYR A 77 19.18 -13.41 25.95
C TYR A 77 17.90 -12.75 25.45
N ILE A 78 17.94 -11.44 25.16
CA ILE A 78 16.82 -10.70 24.57
C ILE A 78 16.61 -11.16 23.12
N VAL A 79 17.67 -11.24 22.34
CA VAL A 79 17.58 -11.66 20.93
C VAL A 79 17.16 -13.12 20.82
N TYR A 80 17.65 -14.00 21.72
CA TYR A 80 17.21 -15.39 21.81
C TYR A 80 15.67 -15.48 21.97
N LEU A 81 15.12 -14.83 22.98
CA LEU A 81 13.67 -14.87 23.21
C LEU A 81 12.89 -14.22 22.06
N ALA A 82 13.40 -13.14 21.50
CA ALA A 82 12.79 -12.46 20.38
C ALA A 82 12.79 -13.33 19.10
N ASP A 83 13.87 -14.07 18.86
CA ASP A 83 13.96 -15.06 17.77
C ASP A 83 12.96 -16.21 17.99
N ASP A 84 12.89 -16.76 19.19
CA ASP A 84 11.94 -17.83 19.52
C ASP A 84 10.48 -17.37 19.36
N LEU A 85 10.12 -16.17 19.80
CA LEU A 85 8.78 -15.60 19.59
C LEU A 85 8.48 -15.36 18.10
N SER A 86 9.43 -14.82 17.36
CA SER A 86 9.31 -14.64 15.91
C SER A 86 9.25 -16.00 15.20
N ALA A 87 10.14 -16.93 15.54
CA ALA A 87 10.20 -18.26 14.94
C ALA A 87 9.00 -19.15 15.31
N ALA A 88 8.49 -19.10 16.53
CA ALA A 88 7.27 -19.80 16.93
C ALA A 88 6.06 -19.32 16.11
N ALA A 89 6.10 -18.06 15.68
CA ALA A 89 5.16 -17.51 14.73
C ALA A 89 5.41 -17.99 13.28
N ASP A 90 6.64 -18.31 12.89
CA ASP A 90 7.03 -18.62 11.50
C ASP A 90 7.12 -20.13 11.25
N ARG A 91 7.65 -20.89 12.22
CA ARG A 91 7.98 -22.32 12.05
C ARG A 91 6.79 -23.19 12.45
N ARG A 92 6.09 -23.67 11.44
CA ARG A 92 4.99 -24.62 11.62
C ARG A 92 5.28 -25.89 10.82
N GLU A 93 5.17 -27.04 11.47
CA GLU A 93 5.41 -28.34 10.82
C GLU A 93 4.38 -28.63 9.72
N VAL A 94 4.86 -29.03 8.54
CA VAL A 94 4.04 -29.58 7.47
C VAL A 94 4.00 -31.10 7.60
N GLU A 95 2.81 -31.68 7.72
CA GLU A 95 2.64 -33.13 7.85
C GLU A 95 3.05 -33.87 6.55
N GLY A 96 3.84 -34.91 6.69
CA GLY A 96 3.96 -35.97 5.68
C GLY A 96 5.24 -36.06 4.87
N GLU A 97 6.22 -35.17 5.06
CA GLU A 97 7.51 -35.27 4.37
C GLU A 97 8.66 -35.64 5.32
N SER A 98 9.65 -36.41 4.78
CA SER A 98 10.93 -36.65 5.47
C SER A 98 11.64 -35.31 5.63
N SER A 99 11.68 -34.77 6.85
CA SER A 99 12.24 -33.46 7.16
C SER A 99 13.75 -33.41 6.92
N SER A 100 14.18 -32.53 6.00
CA SER A 100 15.59 -32.28 5.69
C SER A 100 15.81 -30.78 5.38
N PHE A 101 17.04 -30.30 5.56
CA PHE A 101 17.40 -28.94 5.15
C PHE A 101 17.84 -28.92 3.69
N ARG A 102 17.19 -28.06 2.88
CA ARG A 102 17.54 -27.84 1.48
C ARG A 102 18.03 -26.40 1.28
N ARG A 103 19.28 -26.22 0.82
CA ARG A 103 19.87 -24.89 0.60
C ARG A 103 19.26 -24.15 -0.59
N ASP A 104 18.71 -24.88 -1.54
CA ASP A 104 18.13 -24.40 -2.80
C ASP A 104 16.63 -24.12 -2.73
N LEU A 105 16.04 -24.23 -1.53
CA LEU A 105 14.61 -23.99 -1.35
C LEU A 105 14.28 -22.50 -1.60
N PRO A 106 13.37 -22.18 -2.56
CA PRO A 106 12.95 -20.82 -2.83
C PRO A 106 11.97 -20.30 -1.77
N LEU A 107 11.76 -18.99 -1.75
CA LEU A 107 10.74 -18.34 -0.92
C LEU A 107 9.36 -18.49 -1.57
N ASP A 108 8.42 -19.06 -0.87
CA ASP A 108 7.02 -19.06 -1.29
C ASP A 108 6.44 -17.63 -1.18
N SER A 109 5.49 -17.32 -2.05
CA SER A 109 4.73 -16.11 -1.89
C SER A 109 3.88 -16.16 -0.62
N VAL A 110 3.87 -15.09 0.18
CA VAL A 110 3.02 -15.01 1.39
C VAL A 110 1.53 -15.20 1.07
N PHE A 111 1.13 -14.93 -0.17
CA PHE A 111 -0.24 -15.13 -0.64
C PHE A 111 -0.62 -16.61 -0.81
N THR A 112 0.33 -17.54 -0.78
CA THR A 112 0.04 -18.98 -0.94
C THR A 112 -0.88 -19.53 0.14
N HIS A 113 -0.88 -18.95 1.31
CA HIS A 113 -1.71 -19.34 2.46
C HIS A 113 -2.83 -18.35 2.81
N LEU A 114 -2.99 -17.31 1.99
CA LEU A 114 -4.00 -16.27 2.21
C LEU A 114 -5.33 -16.65 1.54
N ASN A 115 -6.44 -16.56 2.29
CA ASN A 115 -7.80 -16.88 1.80
C ASN A 115 -7.91 -18.27 1.16
N GLY A 116 -7.22 -19.25 1.73
CA GLY A 116 -7.17 -20.61 1.23
C GLY A 116 -5.75 -21.05 0.89
N SER A 117 -5.62 -22.09 0.09
CA SER A 117 -4.33 -22.63 -0.33
C SER A 117 -4.12 -22.43 -1.83
N HIS A 118 -3.03 -21.75 -2.19
CA HIS A 118 -2.60 -21.46 -3.57
C HIS A 118 -1.16 -21.95 -3.80
N PRO A 119 -0.89 -23.28 -3.70
CA PRO A 119 0.47 -23.80 -3.68
C PRO A 119 1.21 -23.62 -5.00
N GLY A 120 2.54 -23.62 -4.93
CA GLY A 120 3.41 -23.65 -6.10
C GLY A 120 3.83 -22.28 -6.64
N TRP A 121 3.50 -21.18 -5.96
CA TRP A 121 3.92 -19.84 -6.37
C TRP A 121 5.06 -19.34 -5.49
N MET A 122 6.19 -19.05 -6.10
CA MET A 122 7.43 -18.65 -5.44
C MET A 122 7.88 -17.27 -5.88
N MET A 123 8.46 -16.52 -4.94
CA MET A 123 9.02 -15.21 -5.22
C MET A 123 10.30 -15.35 -6.07
N PRO A 124 10.50 -14.46 -7.06
CA PRO A 124 11.75 -14.44 -7.81
C PRO A 124 12.93 -14.11 -6.89
N ALA A 125 14.03 -14.86 -7.03
CA ALA A 125 15.25 -14.66 -6.26
C ALA A 125 16.07 -13.48 -6.80
N GLN A 126 15.53 -12.27 -6.68
CA GLN A 126 16.13 -11.04 -7.17
C GLN A 126 16.06 -9.97 -6.11
N PRO A 127 17.11 -9.15 -5.94
CA PRO A 127 17.09 -8.01 -5.05
C PRO A 127 15.92 -7.07 -5.34
N GLN A 128 15.40 -6.42 -4.31
CA GLN A 128 14.35 -5.41 -4.47
C GLN A 128 14.97 -4.14 -5.07
N ASP A 129 14.66 -3.87 -6.32
CA ASP A 129 15.16 -2.72 -7.09
C ASP A 129 14.05 -1.75 -7.53
N GLY A 130 12.82 -1.98 -7.07
CA GLY A 130 11.64 -1.21 -7.43
C GLY A 130 10.88 -1.73 -8.65
N SER A 131 11.44 -2.71 -9.39
CA SER A 131 10.73 -3.35 -10.50
C SER A 131 9.73 -4.39 -9.99
N LEU A 132 8.62 -4.56 -10.72
CA LEU A 132 7.58 -5.53 -10.39
C LEU A 132 8.14 -6.96 -10.36
N LYS A 133 7.94 -7.64 -9.23
CA LYS A 133 8.34 -9.02 -9.00
C LYS A 133 7.07 -9.89 -8.89
N LEU A 134 6.72 -10.57 -9.96
CA LEU A 134 5.58 -11.49 -9.95
C LEU A 134 6.01 -12.88 -9.47
N PRO A 135 5.24 -13.53 -8.59
CA PRO A 135 5.45 -14.92 -8.23
C PRO A 135 5.43 -15.85 -9.47
N ARG A 136 6.25 -16.89 -9.46
CA ARG A 136 6.43 -17.81 -10.57
C ARG A 136 6.35 -19.25 -10.07
N GLN A 137 6.10 -20.18 -10.98
CA GLN A 137 6.27 -21.60 -10.69
C GLN A 137 7.76 -21.94 -10.51
N GLN A 138 8.00 -22.93 -9.73
CA GLN A 138 9.24 -23.29 -9.04
C GLN A 138 10.53 -23.18 -9.87
N GLN A 139 11.53 -22.49 -9.29
CA GLN A 139 12.93 -22.64 -9.66
C GLN A 139 13.79 -22.72 -8.39
N PRO A 140 14.69 -23.71 -8.24
CA PRO A 140 15.60 -23.80 -7.12
C PRO A 140 16.51 -22.57 -7.05
N LEU A 141 16.83 -22.12 -5.82
CA LEU A 141 17.78 -21.04 -5.62
C LEU A 141 19.22 -21.51 -5.83
N SER A 142 19.97 -20.79 -6.64
CA SER A 142 21.41 -21.07 -6.79
C SER A 142 22.22 -20.41 -5.65
N ALA A 143 23.34 -21.06 -5.26
CA ALA A 143 24.27 -20.49 -4.28
C ALA A 143 24.83 -19.13 -4.71
N SER A 144 24.91 -18.86 -6.03
CA SER A 144 25.40 -17.57 -6.54
C SER A 144 24.52 -16.38 -6.15
N VAL A 145 23.21 -16.54 -6.05
CA VAL A 145 22.28 -15.46 -5.64
C VAL A 145 22.54 -15.06 -4.20
N TYR A 146 22.79 -16.04 -3.31
CA TYR A 146 23.19 -15.77 -1.93
C TYR A 146 24.59 -15.12 -1.87
N ALA A 147 25.54 -15.57 -2.70
CA ALA A 147 26.89 -15.01 -2.75
C ALA A 147 26.88 -13.53 -3.18
N ASP A 148 26.03 -13.16 -4.13
CA ASP A 148 25.84 -11.76 -4.55
C ASP A 148 25.31 -10.88 -3.41
N ALA A 149 24.30 -11.37 -2.66
CA ALA A 149 23.80 -10.66 -1.50
C ALA A 149 24.87 -10.49 -0.40
N VAL A 150 25.60 -11.56 -0.08
CA VAL A 150 26.72 -11.51 0.89
C VAL A 150 27.82 -10.54 0.45
N ARG A 151 28.17 -10.53 -0.84
CA ARG A 151 29.13 -9.57 -1.41
C ARG A 151 28.65 -8.14 -1.20
N LYS A 152 27.36 -7.87 -1.47
CA LYS A 152 26.78 -6.54 -1.27
C LYS A 152 26.81 -6.10 0.20
N LEU A 153 26.49 -7.00 1.13
CA LEU A 153 26.64 -6.73 2.56
C LEU A 153 28.09 -6.40 2.93
N LYS A 154 29.05 -7.15 2.39
CA LYS A 154 30.49 -6.92 2.63
C LYS A 154 30.96 -5.54 2.14
N GLU A 155 30.35 -5.02 1.08
CA GLU A 155 30.62 -3.69 0.55
C GLU A 155 30.03 -2.56 1.42
N CYS A 156 28.86 -2.77 2.02
CA CYS A 156 28.09 -1.70 2.68
C CYS A 156 28.27 -1.67 4.21
N LEU A 157 28.46 -2.83 4.88
CA LEU A 157 28.51 -2.91 6.34
C LEU A 157 29.71 -2.22 6.98
N PRO A 158 30.91 -2.11 6.37
CA PRO A 158 32.03 -1.41 6.97
C PRO A 158 31.77 0.05 7.32
N ASP A 159 30.85 0.71 6.62
CA ASP A 159 30.47 2.11 6.87
C ASP A 159 29.43 2.26 7.98
N LEU A 160 28.78 1.16 8.40
CA LEU A 160 27.72 1.17 9.40
C LEU A 160 28.24 1.58 10.77
N GLN A 161 27.55 2.48 11.44
CA GLN A 161 27.84 2.92 12.79
C GLN A 161 26.80 2.38 13.78
N PRO A 162 27.20 1.99 15.02
CA PRO A 162 26.26 1.51 16.02
C PRO A 162 25.50 2.68 16.68
N GLN A 163 24.68 3.37 15.87
CA GLN A 163 23.89 4.55 16.26
C GLN A 163 22.45 4.39 15.79
N PRO A 164 21.46 4.99 16.47
CA PRO A 164 20.03 4.84 16.11
C PRO A 164 19.70 5.28 14.68
N GLU A 165 20.36 6.32 14.19
CA GLU A 165 20.13 6.93 12.88
C GLU A 165 20.44 5.97 11.72
N TRP A 166 21.32 4.99 11.94
CA TRP A 166 21.72 4.01 10.92
C TRP A 166 20.80 2.79 10.81
N ILE A 167 19.91 2.59 11.77
CA ILE A 167 19.00 1.42 11.76
C ILE A 167 18.16 1.39 10.49
N ASN A 168 17.63 2.55 10.05
CA ASN A 168 16.78 2.61 8.86
C ASN A 168 17.57 2.32 7.58
N SER A 169 18.84 2.73 7.50
CA SER A 169 19.72 2.38 6.39
C SER A 169 20.02 0.87 6.34
N LEU A 170 20.24 0.27 7.51
CA LEU A 170 20.41 -1.19 7.61
C LEU A 170 19.13 -1.93 7.23
N LEU A 171 17.96 -1.48 7.69
CA LEU A 171 16.67 -2.04 7.28
C LEU A 171 16.52 -2.01 5.76
N GLY A 172 16.81 -0.88 5.11
CA GLY A 172 16.74 -0.77 3.65
C GLY A 172 17.71 -1.70 2.92
N LEU A 173 18.94 -1.86 3.45
CA LEU A 173 19.93 -2.79 2.91
C LEU A 173 19.45 -4.24 3.02
N LEU A 174 18.97 -4.64 4.19
CA LEU A 174 18.48 -6.00 4.43
C LEU A 174 17.20 -6.28 3.64
N GLU A 175 16.27 -5.33 3.53
CA GLU A 175 15.08 -5.46 2.69
C GLU A 175 15.46 -5.72 1.24
N THR A 176 16.39 -4.92 0.71
CA THR A 176 16.86 -5.07 -0.67
C THR A 176 17.47 -6.45 -0.93
N GLN A 177 18.27 -6.97 0.01
CA GLN A 177 19.05 -8.18 -0.22
C GLN A 177 18.35 -9.47 0.26
N PHE A 178 17.56 -9.40 1.33
CA PHE A 178 17.05 -10.58 2.03
C PHE A 178 15.54 -10.84 1.86
N SER A 179 14.80 -9.93 1.25
CA SER A 179 13.35 -10.09 1.08
C SER A 179 12.93 -11.18 0.09
N CYS A 180 13.88 -11.73 -0.69
CA CYS A 180 13.64 -12.83 -1.63
C CYS A 180 14.19 -14.19 -1.14
N PHE A 181 14.72 -14.28 0.07
CA PHE A 181 15.25 -15.52 0.65
C PHE A 181 14.36 -16.02 1.79
N PRO A 182 14.09 -17.33 1.87
CA PRO A 182 13.31 -17.85 2.98
C PRO A 182 14.10 -17.78 4.31
N SER A 183 13.39 -17.47 5.40
CA SER A 183 13.95 -17.49 6.76
C SER A 183 14.37 -18.91 7.16
N SER A 184 13.55 -19.93 6.86
CA SER A 184 13.84 -21.34 7.04
C SER A 184 13.95 -22.05 5.70
N THR A 185 14.83 -23.07 5.62
CA THR A 185 14.96 -24.01 4.51
C THR A 185 14.73 -25.46 4.95
N PHE A 186 14.08 -25.63 6.08
CA PHE A 186 13.62 -26.90 6.57
C PHE A 186 12.37 -27.34 5.79
N THR A 187 12.38 -28.50 5.14
CA THR A 187 11.28 -28.97 4.28
C THR A 187 10.02 -29.33 5.05
N GLY A 188 10.10 -29.46 6.38
CA GLY A 188 8.95 -29.65 7.25
C GLY A 188 8.21 -28.35 7.61
N GLU A 189 8.58 -27.22 7.03
CA GLU A 189 7.97 -25.90 7.28
C GLU A 189 7.63 -25.20 5.97
N SER A 190 6.63 -24.30 5.99
CA SER A 190 6.34 -23.45 4.85
C SER A 190 7.39 -22.33 4.72
N PRO A 191 8.10 -22.21 3.60
CA PRO A 191 9.14 -21.18 3.40
C PRO A 191 8.56 -19.86 2.91
N ASP A 192 7.46 -19.36 3.49
CA ASP A 192 6.70 -18.19 3.04
C ASP A 192 7.04 -16.89 3.78
N VAL A 193 7.88 -16.96 4.81
CA VAL A 193 8.42 -15.79 5.51
C VAL A 193 9.86 -15.52 5.05
N SER A 194 10.13 -14.30 4.61
CA SER A 194 11.46 -13.94 4.14
C SER A 194 12.46 -13.77 5.31
N LEU A 195 13.75 -13.94 5.00
CA LEU A 195 14.83 -13.69 5.95
C LEU A 195 14.82 -12.24 6.47
N PHE A 196 14.40 -11.28 5.63
CA PHE A 196 14.22 -9.89 6.04
C PHE A 196 13.02 -9.72 7.00
N ASP A 197 11.86 -10.28 6.67
CA ASP A 197 10.66 -10.12 7.50
C ASP A 197 10.86 -10.75 8.86
N HIS A 198 11.50 -11.92 8.93
CA HIS A 198 11.90 -12.57 10.17
C HIS A 198 12.86 -11.71 10.99
N ALA A 199 13.96 -11.23 10.40
CA ALA A 199 14.94 -10.39 11.09
C ALA A 199 14.32 -9.09 11.60
N LYS A 200 13.45 -8.44 10.81
CA LYS A 200 12.73 -7.23 11.20
C LYS A 200 11.80 -7.48 12.39
N THR A 201 11.03 -8.57 12.36
CA THR A 201 10.11 -8.94 13.45
C THR A 201 10.87 -9.29 14.72
N THR A 202 11.97 -10.05 14.61
CA THR A 202 12.86 -10.35 15.74
C THR A 202 13.42 -9.06 16.35
N ALA A 203 13.89 -8.12 15.55
CA ALA A 203 14.40 -6.83 16.03
C ALA A 203 13.32 -5.98 16.73
N ALA A 204 12.09 -5.98 16.20
CA ALA A 204 10.95 -5.29 16.80
C ALA A 204 10.62 -5.84 18.20
N ILE A 205 10.53 -7.16 18.31
CA ILE A 205 10.27 -7.87 19.57
C ILE A 205 11.42 -7.62 20.54
N ALA A 206 12.68 -7.73 20.10
CA ALA A 206 13.88 -7.50 20.91
C ALA A 206 13.93 -6.08 21.48
N ALA A 207 13.61 -5.07 20.67
CA ALA A 207 13.52 -3.69 21.13
C ALA A 207 12.47 -3.51 22.23
N CYS A 208 11.28 -4.10 22.06
CA CYS A 208 10.22 -4.04 23.06
C CYS A 208 10.60 -4.75 24.36
N ILE A 209 11.17 -5.95 24.27
CA ILE A 209 11.65 -6.69 25.46
C ILE A 209 12.71 -5.86 26.19
N SER A 210 13.66 -5.27 25.47
CA SER A 210 14.72 -4.45 26.05
C SER A 210 14.19 -3.25 26.84
N GLU A 211 13.28 -2.48 26.26
CA GLU A 211 12.66 -1.35 26.96
C GLU A 211 11.82 -1.81 28.17
N TYR A 212 11.08 -2.93 28.04
CA TYR A 212 10.26 -3.46 29.12
C TYR A 212 11.10 -3.93 30.30
N VAL A 213 12.18 -4.69 30.07
CA VAL A 213 13.03 -5.21 31.17
C VAL A 213 13.74 -4.08 31.90
N GLN A 214 14.17 -3.03 31.20
CA GLN A 214 14.77 -1.87 31.83
C GLN A 214 13.76 -1.07 32.67
N ALA A 215 12.58 -0.80 32.12
CA ALA A 215 11.52 -0.09 32.84
C ALA A 215 11.08 -0.82 34.13
N ASN A 216 11.20 -2.15 34.15
CA ASN A 216 10.84 -2.99 35.28
C ASN A 216 12.07 -3.40 36.15
N ASN A 217 13.27 -2.82 35.91
CA ASN A 217 14.50 -3.10 36.66
C ASN A 217 14.88 -4.59 36.67
N ILE A 218 14.61 -5.33 35.59
CA ILE A 218 14.99 -6.73 35.43
C ILE A 218 16.44 -6.77 34.95
N THR A 219 17.40 -7.03 35.84
CA THR A 219 18.84 -7.00 35.55
C THR A 219 19.41 -8.39 35.22
N ASP A 220 18.84 -9.46 35.73
CA ASP A 220 19.24 -10.83 35.34
C ASP A 220 18.40 -11.33 34.18
N LEU A 221 18.87 -10.98 32.94
CA LEU A 221 18.18 -11.35 31.71
C LEU A 221 18.27 -12.85 31.44
N ARG A 222 19.36 -13.52 31.85
CA ARG A 222 19.49 -14.97 31.74
C ARG A 222 18.35 -15.67 32.45
N LYS A 223 18.13 -15.32 33.75
CA LYS A 223 17.05 -15.92 34.54
C LYS A 223 15.68 -15.60 33.95
N ALA A 224 15.45 -14.33 33.64
CA ALA A 224 14.12 -13.87 33.26
C ALA A 224 13.68 -14.34 31.86
N LEU A 225 14.62 -14.35 30.87
CA LEU A 225 14.29 -14.52 29.44
C LEU A 225 14.69 -15.91 28.92
N PHE A 226 15.58 -16.63 29.60
CA PHE A 226 16.03 -17.94 29.18
C PHE A 226 15.59 -19.06 30.13
N GLU A 227 15.81 -18.91 31.45
CA GLU A 227 15.44 -19.95 32.43
C GLU A 227 13.93 -19.92 32.77
N GLN A 228 13.31 -18.73 32.75
CA GLN A 228 11.90 -18.48 33.04
C GLN A 228 11.14 -17.92 31.83
N GLU A 229 11.50 -18.33 30.63
CA GLU A 229 10.94 -17.88 29.34
C GLU A 229 9.40 -17.96 29.32
N LYS A 230 8.83 -19.10 29.73
CA LYS A 230 7.37 -19.32 29.73
C LYS A 230 6.62 -18.32 30.63
N ASP A 231 7.21 -17.95 31.75
CA ASP A 231 6.61 -16.97 32.66
C ASP A 231 6.69 -15.56 32.08
N PHE A 232 7.78 -15.26 31.37
CA PHE A 232 7.92 -13.98 30.68
C PHE A 232 6.92 -13.85 29.53
N CYS A 233 6.72 -14.91 28.72
CA CYS A 233 5.78 -14.91 27.61
C CYS A 233 4.32 -14.67 28.01
N GLN A 234 3.97 -14.86 29.31
CA GLN A 234 2.63 -14.54 29.81
C GLN A 234 2.47 -13.08 30.24
N LYS A 235 3.56 -12.32 30.36
CA LYS A 235 3.51 -10.91 30.77
C LYS A 235 3.08 -10.02 29.60
N ASP A 236 2.27 -9.03 29.89
CA ASP A 236 1.92 -7.96 28.94
C ASP A 236 3.12 -7.04 28.74
N ALA A 237 4.15 -7.56 28.06
CA ALA A 237 5.38 -6.82 27.80
C ALA A 237 5.30 -5.90 26.57
N PHE A 238 4.26 -6.03 25.79
CA PHE A 238 4.08 -5.34 24.52
C PHE A 238 2.80 -4.51 24.48
N LEU A 239 2.75 -3.51 23.60
CA LEU A 239 1.56 -2.77 23.21
C LEU A 239 1.39 -2.91 21.69
N LEU A 240 0.20 -3.26 21.24
CA LEU A 240 -0.18 -3.06 19.83
C LEU A 240 -0.82 -1.68 19.70
N TYR A 241 -0.18 -0.79 18.95
CA TYR A 241 -0.65 0.56 18.64
C TYR A 241 -1.19 0.60 17.22
N THR A 242 -2.25 1.38 17.01
CA THR A 242 -2.81 1.70 15.69
C THR A 242 -3.18 3.18 15.62
N ALA A 243 -3.06 3.77 14.44
CA ALA A 243 -3.56 5.09 14.14
C ALA A 243 -4.16 5.15 12.73
N ASP A 244 -5.14 6.04 12.54
CA ASP A 244 -5.85 6.18 11.27
C ASP A 244 -6.30 7.62 11.05
N PHE A 245 -5.96 8.18 9.89
CA PHE A 245 -6.42 9.49 9.49
C PHE A 245 -7.91 9.46 9.12
N SER A 246 -8.68 10.23 9.82
CA SER A 246 -10.10 10.43 9.52
C SER A 246 -10.30 11.58 8.54
N ARG A 247 -11.26 11.43 7.61
CA ARG A 247 -11.67 12.43 6.61
C ARG A 247 -10.63 12.71 5.51
N ILE A 248 -9.77 11.74 5.19
CA ILE A 248 -8.81 11.85 4.09
C ILE A 248 -9.51 12.33 2.81
N GLN A 249 -10.60 11.69 2.39
CA GLN A 249 -11.33 12.05 1.18
C GLN A 249 -11.84 13.50 1.21
N LYS A 250 -12.37 13.96 2.35
CA LYS A 250 -12.80 15.36 2.49
C LYS A 250 -11.63 16.33 2.32
N PHE A 251 -10.49 16.03 2.91
CA PHE A 251 -9.27 16.84 2.75
C PHE A 251 -8.76 16.84 1.31
N LEU A 252 -8.74 15.69 0.65
CA LEU A 252 -8.27 15.58 -0.73
C LEU A 252 -9.19 16.30 -1.72
N TYR A 253 -10.50 16.09 -1.62
CA TYR A 253 -11.45 16.55 -2.65
C TYR A 253 -12.10 17.91 -2.37
N THR A 254 -11.79 18.59 -1.27
CA THR A 254 -12.19 19.98 -1.06
C THR A 254 -11.31 20.90 -1.90
N ILE A 255 -11.50 20.85 -3.23
CA ILE A 255 -10.74 21.63 -4.20
C ILE A 255 -11.72 22.14 -5.25
N HIS A 256 -11.67 23.46 -5.50
CA HIS A 256 -12.32 24.07 -6.64
C HIS A 256 -11.46 23.87 -7.91
N THR A 257 -11.96 24.16 -9.07
CA THR A 257 -11.47 23.74 -10.38
C THR A 257 -10.03 24.13 -10.73
N GLU A 258 -9.54 25.28 -10.25
CA GLU A 258 -8.20 25.77 -10.60
C GLU A 258 -7.11 24.92 -9.91
N ASN A 259 -6.09 24.49 -10.66
CA ASN A 259 -4.96 23.69 -10.18
C ASN A 259 -5.36 22.36 -9.48
N ALA A 260 -6.51 21.79 -9.86
CA ALA A 260 -7.05 20.61 -9.21
C ALA A 260 -6.05 19.43 -9.18
N LEU A 261 -5.45 19.04 -10.30
CA LEU A 261 -4.49 17.91 -10.38
C LEU A 261 -3.25 18.15 -9.51
N ARG A 262 -2.69 19.37 -9.54
CA ARG A 262 -1.53 19.74 -8.71
C ARG A 262 -1.86 19.65 -7.23
N SER A 263 -3.00 20.22 -6.83
CA SER A 263 -3.45 20.23 -5.44
C SER A 263 -3.75 18.84 -4.93
N LEU A 264 -4.38 17.99 -5.73
CA LEU A 264 -4.69 16.59 -5.38
C LEU A 264 -3.41 15.79 -5.09
N ARG A 265 -2.46 15.80 -6.02
CA ARG A 265 -1.18 15.08 -5.87
C ARG A 265 -0.43 15.54 -4.62
N SER A 266 -0.34 16.84 -4.42
CA SER A 266 0.40 17.39 -3.29
C SER A 266 -0.27 17.10 -1.96
N ARG A 267 -1.59 17.18 -1.88
CA ARG A 267 -2.33 16.85 -0.67
C ARG A 267 -2.19 15.38 -0.31
N SER A 268 -2.28 14.49 -1.30
CA SER A 268 -2.08 13.06 -1.11
C SER A 268 -0.66 12.74 -0.63
N PHE A 269 0.34 13.25 -1.34
CA PHE A 269 1.74 13.09 -0.93
C PHE A 269 2.01 13.65 0.47
N PHE A 270 1.43 14.81 0.79
CA PHE A 270 1.57 15.42 2.10
C PHE A 270 0.95 14.58 3.22
N LEU A 271 -0.22 13.96 2.99
CA LEU A 271 -0.82 13.04 3.95
C LEU A 271 0.06 11.81 4.21
N GLU A 272 0.61 11.22 3.16
CA GLU A 272 1.55 10.09 3.28
C GLU A 272 2.78 10.52 4.10
N LEU A 273 3.41 11.63 3.73
CA LEU A 273 4.55 12.18 4.45
C LEU A 273 4.21 12.51 5.91
N LEU A 274 3.02 13.06 6.16
CA LEU A 274 2.57 13.42 7.50
C LEU A 274 2.37 12.18 8.39
N MET A 275 1.90 11.06 7.82
CA MET A 275 1.83 9.78 8.52
C MET A 275 3.24 9.24 8.83
N GLU A 276 4.15 9.27 7.86
CA GLU A 276 5.53 8.81 8.05
C GLU A 276 6.28 9.66 9.09
N HIS A 277 6.06 10.98 9.07
CA HIS A 277 6.60 11.89 10.08
C HIS A 277 6.02 11.61 11.48
N ASN A 278 4.70 11.44 11.59
CA ASN A 278 4.05 11.08 12.84
C ASN A 278 4.61 9.77 13.42
N LEU A 279 4.83 8.77 12.56
CA LEU A 279 5.39 7.48 12.96
C LEU A 279 6.82 7.63 13.47
N ASP A 280 7.67 8.37 12.78
CA ASP A 280 9.07 8.53 13.20
C ASP A 280 9.20 9.29 14.51
N GLU A 281 8.42 10.35 14.71
CA GLU A 281 8.37 11.06 16.01
C GLU A 281 7.91 10.12 17.13
N LEU A 282 6.86 9.33 16.86
CA LEU A 282 6.36 8.36 17.81
C LEU A 282 7.40 7.29 18.17
N LEU A 283 8.04 6.69 17.17
CA LEU A 283 9.04 5.63 17.35
C LEU A 283 10.25 6.12 18.14
N VAL A 284 10.75 7.31 17.79
CA VAL A 284 11.85 7.95 18.53
C VAL A 284 11.45 8.22 19.98
N GLY A 285 10.25 8.77 20.21
CA GLY A 285 9.74 9.05 21.55
C GLY A 285 9.50 7.79 22.40
N CYS A 286 9.17 6.68 21.77
CA CYS A 286 9.01 5.38 22.43
C CYS A 286 10.32 4.60 22.58
N GLY A 287 11.48 5.16 22.14
CA GLY A 287 12.78 4.53 22.25
C GLY A 287 13.00 3.33 21.31
N VAL A 288 12.21 3.20 20.25
CA VAL A 288 12.27 2.09 19.28
C VAL A 288 12.56 2.59 17.85
N SER A 289 12.52 1.74 16.85
CA SER A 289 12.87 2.04 15.47
C SER A 289 11.78 1.63 14.48
N ARG A 290 12.00 1.89 13.19
CA ARG A 290 11.11 1.42 12.09
C ARG A 290 11.03 -0.11 11.97
N ALA A 291 11.89 -0.87 12.63
CA ALA A 291 11.70 -2.31 12.77
C ALA A 291 10.35 -2.64 13.41
N ASN A 292 9.89 -1.79 14.33
CA ASN A 292 8.64 -1.93 15.08
C ASN A 292 7.38 -1.59 14.27
N LEU A 293 7.52 -1.00 13.07
CA LEU A 293 6.41 -0.68 12.17
C LEU A 293 5.95 -1.94 11.45
N ILE A 294 4.77 -2.46 11.80
CA ILE A 294 4.18 -3.66 11.20
C ILE A 294 3.51 -3.29 9.87
N TYR A 295 2.75 -2.20 9.86
CA TYR A 295 2.00 -1.73 8.69
C TYR A 295 1.95 -0.21 8.64
N SER A 296 2.07 0.36 7.44
CA SER A 296 1.75 1.75 7.12
C SER A 296 1.21 1.84 5.69
N GLY A 297 -0.03 2.27 5.53
CA GLY A 297 -0.66 2.45 4.23
C GLY A 297 -2.06 3.03 4.33
N GLY A 298 -2.51 3.77 3.32
CA GLY A 298 -3.85 4.33 3.27
C GLY A 298 -4.18 5.31 4.40
N GLY A 299 -3.16 5.90 5.06
CA GLY A 299 -3.38 6.73 6.24
C GLY A 299 -3.61 5.95 7.53
N HIS A 300 -3.39 4.63 7.53
CA HIS A 300 -3.54 3.72 8.66
C HIS A 300 -2.21 3.04 8.98
N CYS A 301 -1.94 2.73 10.27
CA CYS A 301 -0.74 2.02 10.69
C CYS A 301 -0.98 1.06 11.85
N TYR A 302 -0.09 0.04 11.96
CA TYR A 302 0.09 -0.78 13.14
C TYR A 302 1.56 -0.77 13.57
N VAL A 303 1.79 -0.62 14.88
CA VAL A 303 3.14 -0.56 15.47
C VAL A 303 3.18 -1.43 16.72
N LEU A 304 4.25 -2.23 16.86
CA LEU A 304 4.53 -2.97 18.07
C LEU A 304 5.43 -2.13 18.97
N LEU A 305 4.97 -1.83 20.19
CA LEU A 305 5.66 -0.96 21.15
C LEU A 305 5.89 -1.69 22.47
N PRO A 306 6.86 -1.23 23.29
CA PRO A 306 7.04 -1.77 24.65
C PRO A 306 5.94 -1.28 25.59
N ASN A 307 5.41 -2.16 26.43
CA ASN A 307 4.41 -1.79 27.42
C ASN A 307 5.07 -1.20 28.67
N THR A 308 5.31 0.09 28.63
CA THR A 308 5.87 0.86 29.75
C THR A 308 5.06 2.13 30.00
N ALA A 309 5.07 2.64 31.24
CA ALA A 309 4.41 3.88 31.60
C ALA A 309 4.92 5.06 30.76
N ALA A 310 6.22 5.14 30.50
CA ALA A 310 6.84 6.18 29.70
C ALA A 310 6.33 6.17 28.24
N VAL A 311 6.12 4.98 27.67
CA VAL A 311 5.54 4.84 26.33
C VAL A 311 4.08 5.29 26.33
N ALA A 312 3.27 4.86 27.28
CA ALA A 312 1.86 5.28 27.38
C ALA A 312 1.70 6.81 27.51
N ASP A 313 2.56 7.43 28.33
CA ASP A 313 2.61 8.90 28.47
C ASP A 313 3.03 9.60 27.17
N THR A 314 4.01 9.03 26.46
CA THR A 314 4.46 9.55 25.16
C THR A 314 3.35 9.46 24.13
N LEU A 315 2.66 8.33 24.03
CA LEU A 315 1.52 8.13 23.14
C LEU A 315 0.42 9.16 23.40
N THR A 316 0.05 9.33 24.68
CA THR A 316 -0.99 10.30 25.08
C THR A 316 -0.60 11.74 24.74
N ARG A 317 0.62 12.15 25.09
CA ARG A 317 1.14 13.49 24.88
C ARG A 317 1.27 13.80 23.39
N TRP A 318 1.92 12.89 22.62
CA TRP A 318 2.16 13.10 21.18
C TRP A 318 0.87 13.14 20.39
N ASN A 319 -0.04 12.20 20.61
CA ASN A 319 -1.32 12.18 19.90
C ASN A 319 -2.14 13.46 20.13
N ARG A 320 -2.14 13.97 21.35
CA ARG A 320 -2.78 15.26 21.67
C ARG A 320 -2.11 16.44 20.99
N GLN A 321 -0.79 16.49 21.00
CA GLN A 321 -0.01 17.56 20.38
C GLN A 321 -0.17 17.54 18.85
N PHE A 322 -0.09 16.37 18.23
CA PHE A 322 -0.25 16.21 16.80
C PHE A 322 -1.65 16.62 16.33
N ASN A 323 -2.70 16.17 17.02
CA ASN A 323 -4.08 16.54 16.68
C ASN A 323 -4.35 18.03 16.91
N ARG A 324 -3.75 18.67 17.92
CA ARG A 324 -3.81 20.13 18.09
C ARG A 324 -3.17 20.86 16.90
N TRP A 325 -2.03 20.40 16.44
CA TRP A 325 -1.39 20.95 15.26
C TRP A 325 -2.29 20.78 14.02
N LEU A 326 -2.86 19.58 13.80
CA LEU A 326 -3.82 19.34 12.72
C LEU A 326 -5.00 20.32 12.80
N GLN A 327 -5.56 20.51 13.98
CA GLN A 327 -6.68 21.43 14.22
C GLN A 327 -6.30 22.90 13.90
N GLN A 328 -5.12 23.33 14.30
CA GLN A 328 -4.61 24.67 14.01
C GLN A 328 -4.39 24.92 12.52
N GLN A 329 -3.89 23.91 11.80
CA GLN A 329 -3.58 24.04 10.38
C GLN A 329 -4.77 23.80 9.45
N PHE A 330 -5.64 22.84 9.78
CA PHE A 330 -6.69 22.33 8.91
C PHE A 330 -8.10 22.32 9.54
N GLY A 331 -8.25 22.91 10.72
CA GLY A 331 -9.52 22.93 11.43
C GLY A 331 -10.05 21.53 11.71
N THR A 332 -11.26 21.22 11.23
CA THR A 332 -11.88 19.89 11.37
C THR A 332 -11.70 19.00 10.13
N GLN A 333 -10.86 19.39 9.17
CA GLN A 333 -10.70 18.64 7.92
C GLN A 333 -9.91 17.35 8.10
N LEU A 334 -8.95 17.33 9.04
CA LEU A 334 -8.13 16.16 9.36
C LEU A 334 -8.15 15.88 10.86
N PHE A 335 -8.11 14.60 11.20
CA PHE A 335 -7.95 14.13 12.57
C PHE A 335 -7.27 12.76 12.54
N LEU A 336 -6.27 12.53 13.40
CA LEU A 336 -5.60 11.26 13.58
C LEU A 336 -6.21 10.51 14.77
N ALA A 337 -7.11 9.57 14.49
CA ALA A 337 -7.57 8.64 15.53
C ALA A 337 -6.45 7.63 15.85
N ASN A 338 -6.34 7.23 17.11
CA ASN A 338 -5.34 6.27 17.56
C ASN A 338 -5.87 5.43 18.71
N ALA A 339 -5.29 4.26 18.88
CA ALA A 339 -5.58 3.37 19.99
C ALA A 339 -4.41 2.44 20.26
N TRP A 340 -4.32 1.91 21.46
CA TRP A 340 -3.35 0.87 21.83
C TRP A 340 -3.94 -0.07 22.87
N THR A 341 -3.39 -1.29 22.92
CA THR A 341 -3.79 -2.30 23.88
C THR A 341 -2.59 -3.15 24.30
N PRO A 342 -2.47 -3.48 25.59
CA PRO A 342 -1.43 -4.41 26.04
C PRO A 342 -1.59 -5.78 25.42
N CYS A 343 -0.46 -6.46 25.20
CA CYS A 343 -0.40 -7.85 24.78
C CYS A 343 0.86 -8.56 25.28
N SER A 344 0.76 -9.88 25.35
CA SER A 344 1.82 -10.78 25.81
C SER A 344 2.54 -11.44 24.63
N GLY A 345 3.67 -12.11 24.91
CA GLY A 345 4.33 -12.98 23.94
C GLY A 345 3.42 -14.09 23.43
N ASN A 346 2.58 -14.63 24.30
CA ASN A 346 1.59 -15.65 23.93
C ASN A 346 0.52 -15.11 22.96
N ASP A 347 0.11 -13.84 23.11
CA ASP A 347 -0.82 -13.23 22.15
C ASP A 347 -0.17 -13.11 20.76
N LEU A 348 1.10 -12.71 20.69
CA LEU A 348 1.85 -12.56 19.44
C LEU A 348 2.08 -13.89 18.73
N THR A 349 2.29 -14.97 19.48
CA THR A 349 2.46 -16.34 18.96
C THR A 349 1.15 -17.11 18.77
N ASN A 350 0.01 -16.46 19.04
CA ASN A 350 -1.32 -17.06 18.98
C ASN A 350 -1.45 -18.30 19.87
N THR A 351 -0.96 -18.21 21.12
CA THR A 351 -0.92 -19.32 22.09
C THR A 351 -1.84 -19.04 23.29
N PRO A 352 -2.81 -19.90 23.60
CA PRO A 352 -3.18 -21.12 22.90
C PRO A 352 -4.02 -20.84 21.63
N ALA A 353 -3.76 -21.54 20.54
CA ALA A 353 -4.37 -21.31 19.24
C ALA A 353 -5.91 -21.44 19.24
N GLU A 354 -6.48 -22.33 20.07
CA GLU A 354 -7.93 -22.56 20.17
C GLU A 354 -8.69 -21.31 20.64
N LYS A 355 -8.03 -20.41 21.39
CA LYS A 355 -8.61 -19.14 21.84
C LYS A 355 -8.39 -17.99 20.88
N SER A 356 -7.57 -18.20 19.85
CA SER A 356 -7.20 -17.20 18.84
C SER A 356 -6.81 -15.83 19.44
N PRO A 357 -5.88 -15.77 20.41
CA PRO A 357 -5.55 -14.54 21.12
C PRO A 357 -4.99 -13.46 20.19
N TYR A 358 -4.28 -13.84 19.14
CA TYR A 358 -3.80 -12.92 18.10
C TYR A 358 -4.96 -12.17 17.41
N LYS A 359 -5.97 -12.90 16.96
CA LYS A 359 -7.16 -12.32 16.32
C LYS A 359 -7.93 -11.40 17.26
N GLU A 360 -8.07 -11.80 18.53
CA GLU A 360 -8.76 -10.98 19.53
C GLU A 360 -7.97 -9.71 19.88
N LEU A 361 -6.63 -9.76 19.84
CA LEU A 361 -5.76 -8.59 20.01
C LEU A 361 -6.07 -7.51 18.96
N PHE A 362 -6.11 -7.88 17.68
CA PHE A 362 -6.44 -6.95 16.58
C PHE A 362 -7.88 -6.45 16.66
N ARG A 363 -8.83 -7.30 17.01
CA ARG A 363 -10.23 -6.88 17.23
C ARG A 363 -10.36 -5.87 18.35
N ARG A 364 -9.63 -6.08 19.45
CA ARG A 364 -9.65 -5.20 20.62
C ARG A 364 -9.10 -3.82 20.28
N VAL A 365 -7.94 -3.74 19.63
CA VAL A 365 -7.34 -2.46 19.28
C VAL A 365 -8.18 -1.71 18.25
N ASN A 366 -8.76 -2.38 17.25
CA ASN A 366 -9.63 -1.76 16.25
C ASN A 366 -10.94 -1.24 16.86
N ARG A 367 -11.53 -1.96 17.84
CA ARG A 367 -12.71 -1.46 18.57
C ARG A 367 -12.40 -0.16 19.31
N LEU A 368 -11.24 -0.07 19.96
CA LEU A 368 -10.80 1.15 20.63
C LEU A 368 -10.54 2.29 19.64
N LEU A 369 -9.96 1.99 18.47
CA LEU A 369 -9.76 2.96 17.41
C LEU A 369 -11.08 3.54 16.91
N GLU A 370 -12.08 2.70 16.65
CA GLU A 370 -13.42 3.14 16.22
C GLU A 370 -14.09 4.01 17.29
N GLN A 371 -13.98 3.66 18.56
CA GLN A 371 -14.49 4.51 19.65
C GLN A 371 -13.82 5.89 19.62
N HIS A 372 -12.52 5.97 19.37
CA HIS A 372 -11.80 7.24 19.30
C HIS A 372 -12.20 8.08 18.07
N LYS A 373 -12.54 7.45 16.95
CA LYS A 373 -13.09 8.14 15.79
C LYS A 373 -14.41 8.86 16.07
N PHE A 374 -15.21 8.40 17.01
CA PHE A 374 -16.44 9.06 17.44
C PHE A 374 -16.20 10.17 18.49
N HIS A 375 -15.11 10.11 19.26
CA HIS A 375 -14.78 11.08 20.31
C HIS A 375 -13.52 11.88 19.96
N ARG A 376 -13.60 12.68 18.89
CA ARG A 376 -12.43 13.36 18.30
C ARG A 376 -11.93 14.53 19.11
N TYR A 377 -12.84 15.34 19.67
CA TYR A 377 -12.51 16.63 20.26
C TYR A 377 -12.99 16.70 21.71
N THR A 378 -12.13 17.23 22.58
CA THR A 378 -12.49 17.57 23.95
C THR A 378 -13.33 18.85 23.99
N ALA A 379 -13.98 19.13 25.14
CA ALA A 379 -14.70 20.39 25.33
C ALA A 379 -13.80 21.62 25.14
N GLU A 380 -12.52 21.52 25.47
CA GLU A 380 -11.52 22.58 25.27
C GLU A 380 -11.23 22.79 23.79
N ASP A 381 -11.03 21.70 23.03
CA ASP A 381 -10.81 21.76 21.58
C ASP A 381 -12.02 22.41 20.88
N LEU A 382 -13.24 22.06 21.31
CA LEU A 382 -14.48 22.67 20.77
C LEU A 382 -14.60 24.17 21.11
N ARG A 383 -14.19 24.58 22.32
CA ARG A 383 -14.15 26.01 22.67
C ARG A 383 -13.15 26.74 21.78
N GLN A 384 -11.97 26.20 21.58
CA GLN A 384 -10.93 26.78 20.73
C GLN A 384 -11.40 26.89 19.27
N LEU A 385 -12.06 25.87 18.72
CA LEU A 385 -12.63 25.90 17.37
C LEU A 385 -13.70 27.00 17.20
N ASN A 386 -14.47 27.27 18.25
CA ASN A 386 -15.51 28.30 18.24
C ASN A 386 -15.00 29.71 18.59
N SER A 387 -13.77 29.84 19.07
CA SER A 387 -13.16 31.12 19.44
C SER A 387 -12.30 31.74 18.33
N THR A 388 -12.43 31.27 17.10
CA THR A 388 -11.62 31.70 15.96
C THR A 388 -11.79 33.21 15.71
N THR A 389 -10.65 33.87 15.58
CA THR A 389 -10.58 35.32 15.18
C THR A 389 -11.04 35.44 13.73
N ALA A 390 -11.95 36.40 13.48
CA ALA A 390 -12.33 36.76 12.11
C ALA A 390 -11.09 37.32 11.37
N TYR A 391 -10.86 36.85 10.17
CA TYR A 391 -9.83 37.42 9.30
C TYR A 391 -10.31 38.78 8.79
N PRO A 392 -9.47 39.82 8.88
CA PRO A 392 -9.88 41.19 8.55
C PRO A 392 -10.42 41.37 7.13
N ASP A 393 -9.90 40.63 6.18
CA ASP A 393 -10.21 40.73 4.75
C ASP A 393 -11.40 39.91 4.29
N GLY A 394 -11.90 38.98 5.10
CA GLY A 394 -13.11 38.18 4.83
C GLY A 394 -13.16 37.40 3.51
N ARG A 395 -12.03 37.29 2.78
CA ARG A 395 -11.97 36.61 1.48
C ARG A 395 -11.70 35.13 1.64
N GLU A 396 -12.30 34.35 0.75
CA GLU A 396 -12.14 32.91 0.69
C GLU A 396 -11.06 32.51 -0.33
N CYS A 397 -10.30 31.48 0.03
CA CYS A 397 -9.32 30.87 -0.87
C CYS A 397 -10.00 30.26 -2.11
N LYS A 398 -9.58 30.62 -3.29
CA LYS A 398 -10.14 30.09 -4.55
C LYS A 398 -10.08 28.55 -4.68
N VAL A 399 -9.10 27.91 -4.01
CA VAL A 399 -8.93 26.46 -4.10
C VAL A 399 -9.72 25.70 -3.03
N CYS A 400 -9.73 26.13 -1.78
CA CYS A 400 -10.33 25.35 -0.68
C CYS A 400 -11.51 26.02 0.02
N GLY A 401 -11.87 27.26 -0.34
CA GLY A 401 -12.97 28.00 0.24
C GLY A 401 -12.73 28.45 1.71
N THR A 402 -11.54 28.24 2.26
CA THR A 402 -11.22 28.61 3.64
C THR A 402 -10.89 30.10 3.70
N SER A 403 -11.50 30.82 4.65
CA SER A 403 -11.12 32.20 4.96
C SER A 403 -9.74 32.22 5.63
N ALA A 404 -8.81 32.99 5.09
CA ALA A 404 -7.43 33.08 5.55
C ALA A 404 -6.77 34.38 5.06
N ASN A 405 -5.56 34.66 5.53
CA ASN A 405 -4.70 35.65 4.89
C ASN A 405 -4.26 35.15 3.53
N LEU A 406 -4.79 35.70 2.45
CA LEU A 406 -4.58 35.26 1.10
C LEU A 406 -3.37 35.96 0.47
N LYS A 407 -2.58 35.17 -0.27
CA LYS A 407 -1.59 35.67 -1.22
C LYS A 407 -1.92 35.08 -2.60
N ASP A 408 -2.10 35.96 -3.60
CA ASP A 408 -2.54 35.55 -4.94
C ASP A 408 -3.89 34.79 -4.92
N ASP A 409 -4.83 35.22 -4.05
CA ASP A 409 -6.13 34.58 -3.79
C ASP A 409 -6.05 33.14 -3.23
N LEU A 410 -4.89 32.69 -2.77
CA LEU A 410 -4.66 31.38 -2.17
C LEU A 410 -4.30 31.52 -0.68
N CYS A 411 -4.81 30.61 0.14
CA CYS A 411 -4.34 30.45 1.51
C CYS A 411 -2.92 29.84 1.51
N PRO A 412 -2.15 29.99 2.62
CA PRO A 412 -0.76 29.50 2.67
C PRO A 412 -0.62 28.02 2.29
N TRP A 413 -1.55 27.17 2.73
CA TRP A 413 -1.51 25.73 2.41
C TRP A 413 -1.80 25.42 0.95
N CYS A 414 -2.80 26.08 0.35
CA CYS A 414 -3.09 25.85 -1.08
C CYS A 414 -1.96 26.35 -1.96
N LYS A 415 -1.31 27.48 -1.60
CA LYS A 415 -0.11 27.95 -2.30
C LYS A 415 1.03 26.94 -2.17
N LEU A 416 1.29 26.46 -0.94
CA LEU A 416 2.28 25.42 -0.71
C LEU A 416 2.01 24.16 -1.57
N PHE A 417 0.77 23.68 -1.61
CA PHE A 417 0.43 22.46 -2.37
C PHE A 417 0.62 22.63 -3.88
N VAL A 418 0.32 23.79 -4.43
CA VAL A 418 0.58 24.08 -5.86
C VAL A 418 2.09 24.07 -6.15
N ASP A 419 2.90 24.73 -5.30
CA ASP A 419 4.36 24.80 -5.45
C ASP A 419 5.02 23.42 -5.21
N LEU A 420 4.56 22.69 -4.20
CA LEU A 420 5.05 21.36 -3.84
C LEU A 420 4.83 20.35 -4.94
N SER A 421 3.74 20.43 -5.69
CA SER A 421 3.43 19.52 -6.79
C SER A 421 4.54 19.42 -7.83
N ILE A 422 5.19 20.54 -8.14
CA ILE A 422 6.31 20.58 -9.08
C ILE A 422 7.55 19.93 -8.46
N LYS A 423 7.79 20.21 -7.17
CA LYS A 423 8.94 19.64 -6.45
C LYS A 423 8.82 18.12 -6.30
N ILE A 424 7.64 17.61 -6.00
CA ILE A 424 7.38 16.16 -5.86
C ILE A 424 7.76 15.39 -7.13
N GLN A 425 7.50 15.95 -8.31
CA GLN A 425 7.85 15.30 -9.58
C GLN A 425 9.35 15.26 -9.85
N ASN A 426 10.08 16.29 -9.43
CA ASN A 426 11.48 16.51 -9.82
C ASN A 426 12.50 16.20 -8.72
N LYS A 427 12.07 16.14 -7.46
CA LYS A 427 12.95 15.92 -6.30
C LYS A 427 12.66 14.55 -5.67
N ARG A 428 13.72 13.87 -5.25
CA ARG A 428 13.62 12.52 -4.68
C ARG A 428 14.16 12.43 -3.26
N VAL A 429 14.63 13.52 -2.69
CA VAL A 429 15.15 13.56 -1.32
C VAL A 429 14.39 14.59 -0.53
N LEU A 430 13.98 14.20 0.68
CA LEU A 430 13.33 15.06 1.65
C LEU A 430 14.24 15.14 2.88
N VAL A 431 14.52 16.33 3.32
CA VAL A 431 15.30 16.58 4.53
C VAL A 431 14.40 17.24 5.56
N VAL A 432 14.36 16.67 6.76
CA VAL A 432 13.70 17.23 7.93
C VAL A 432 14.79 17.74 8.87
N SER A 433 14.81 19.06 9.10
CA SER A 433 15.79 19.77 9.94
C SER A 433 15.14 20.28 11.22
N ARG A 434 15.95 20.39 12.28
CA ARG A 434 15.52 20.99 13.56
C ARG A 434 15.67 22.51 13.59
N GLN A 435 16.29 23.09 12.59
CA GLN A 435 16.47 24.54 12.45
C GLN A 435 15.91 25.05 11.12
N PRO A 436 15.28 26.25 11.08
CA PRO A 436 14.72 26.82 9.87
C PRO A 436 15.81 27.17 8.85
N SER A 437 15.47 27.02 7.60
CA SER A 437 16.31 27.36 6.45
C SER A 437 15.46 28.05 5.37
N ALA A 438 16.08 28.87 4.54
CA ALA A 438 15.41 29.47 3.39
C ALA A 438 14.97 28.44 2.32
N ALA A 439 15.46 27.20 2.42
CA ALA A 439 15.10 26.11 1.52
C ALA A 439 13.86 25.33 2.00
N ASP A 440 13.31 25.65 3.17
CA ASP A 440 12.21 24.91 3.76
C ASP A 440 10.90 25.14 3.00
N ASP A 441 10.17 24.06 2.78
CA ASP A 441 8.85 24.08 2.15
C ASP A 441 7.74 24.27 3.17
N CYS A 442 7.79 23.53 4.29
CA CYS A 442 6.80 23.64 5.35
C CYS A 442 7.36 23.25 6.72
N THR A 443 6.56 23.61 7.75
CA THR A 443 6.83 23.22 9.14
C THR A 443 5.97 22.02 9.53
N LEU A 444 6.55 21.10 10.32
CA LEU A 444 5.90 19.93 10.89
C LEU A 444 5.98 20.01 12.43
N PRO A 445 5.06 19.38 13.16
CA PRO A 445 5.11 19.37 14.62
C PRO A 445 6.25 18.46 15.11
N ALA A 446 6.97 18.84 16.14
CA ALA A 446 7.99 18.03 16.78
C ALA A 446 7.53 17.49 18.12
N LEU A 447 7.90 16.25 18.47
CA LEU A 447 7.49 15.57 19.72
C LEU A 447 7.91 16.34 20.98
N GLU A 448 9.11 16.91 20.96
CA GLU A 448 9.64 17.66 22.11
C GLU A 448 9.10 19.10 22.21
N GLY A 449 8.16 19.46 21.33
CA GLY A 449 7.60 20.80 21.19
C GLY A 449 8.32 21.63 20.12
N GLY A 450 7.64 22.67 19.64
CA GLY A 450 8.17 23.47 18.52
C GLY A 450 7.86 22.88 17.15
N SER A 451 8.73 23.15 16.19
CA SER A 451 8.56 22.73 14.80
C SER A 451 9.83 22.13 14.23
N GLU A 452 9.66 21.15 13.34
CA GLU A 452 10.68 20.69 12.42
C GLU A 452 10.39 21.26 11.02
N TYR A 453 11.41 21.30 10.18
CA TYR A 453 11.40 22.02 8.90
C TYR A 453 11.67 21.03 7.76
N LEU A 454 10.67 20.86 6.91
CA LEU A 454 10.75 19.97 5.75
C LEU A 454 11.22 20.73 4.52
N SER A 455 12.13 20.12 3.77
CA SER A 455 12.52 20.60 2.44
C SER A 455 12.65 19.43 1.44
N LEU A 456 12.10 19.61 0.24
CA LEU A 456 12.30 18.70 -0.90
C LEU A 456 13.52 19.16 -1.70
N THR A 457 14.48 18.27 -1.87
CA THR A 457 15.77 18.61 -2.47
C THR A 457 16.30 17.47 -3.37
N ASP A 458 17.49 17.66 -3.91
CA ASP A 458 18.23 16.61 -4.61
C ASP A 458 19.32 16.01 -3.72
N GLN A 459 19.88 14.88 -4.16
CA GLN A 459 20.88 14.14 -3.42
C GLN A 459 22.16 14.94 -3.12
N LEU A 460 22.61 15.79 -4.07
CA LEU A 460 23.80 16.59 -3.88
C LEU A 460 23.60 17.64 -2.79
N SER A 461 22.47 18.31 -2.79
CA SER A 461 22.09 19.31 -1.79
C SER A 461 21.93 18.67 -0.41
N ALA A 462 21.28 17.50 -0.33
CA ALA A 462 21.16 16.76 0.92
C ALA A 462 22.52 16.36 1.50
N ARG A 463 23.44 15.87 0.67
CA ARG A 463 24.84 15.55 1.08
C ARG A 463 25.57 16.77 1.62
N LYS A 464 25.42 17.94 0.97
CA LYS A 464 26.04 19.19 1.43
C LYS A 464 25.50 19.60 2.81
N ARG A 465 24.19 19.51 3.03
CA ARG A 465 23.55 19.82 4.32
C ARG A 465 24.07 18.87 5.43
N LEU A 466 24.14 17.57 5.18
CA LEU A 466 24.69 16.60 6.13
C LEU A 466 26.17 16.89 6.42
N ALA A 467 26.97 17.21 5.41
CA ALA A 467 28.40 17.49 5.57
C ALA A 467 28.68 18.84 6.27
N SER A 468 27.76 19.82 6.20
CA SER A 468 27.90 21.12 6.87
C SER A 468 27.63 21.07 8.37
N GLY A 469 27.19 19.93 8.91
CA GLY A 469 26.82 19.79 10.31
C GLY A 469 25.47 20.43 10.66
N GLU A 470 24.61 20.63 9.67
CA GLU A 470 23.24 21.08 9.92
C GLU A 470 22.50 20.06 10.82
N PRO A 471 21.69 20.50 11.80
CA PRO A 471 21.00 19.59 12.70
C PRO A 471 19.81 18.91 11.99
N VAL A 472 20.12 18.00 11.07
CA VAL A 472 19.16 17.20 10.34
C VAL A 472 18.57 16.14 11.28
N ALA A 473 17.24 16.13 11.39
CA ALA A 473 16.53 15.13 12.17
C ALA A 473 16.40 13.82 11.38
N ARG A 474 16.01 13.93 10.10
CA ARG A 474 15.75 12.75 9.22
C ARG A 474 16.00 13.09 7.76
N VAL A 475 16.34 12.06 7.00
CA VAL A 475 16.39 12.11 5.54
C VAL A 475 15.51 10.99 4.98
N TYR A 476 14.59 11.35 4.11
CA TYR A 476 13.81 10.39 3.34
C TYR A 476 14.23 10.41 1.88
N THR A 477 14.18 9.26 1.25
CA THR A 477 14.35 9.12 -0.20
C THR A 477 13.10 8.54 -0.80
N LYS A 478 12.64 9.10 -1.89
CA LYS A 478 11.41 8.70 -2.55
C LYS A 478 11.72 7.76 -3.72
N ASN A 479 11.24 6.51 -3.62
CA ASN A 479 11.40 5.50 -4.68
C ASN A 479 12.87 5.24 -5.10
N VAL A 480 13.81 5.30 -4.16
CA VAL A 480 15.24 5.07 -4.39
C VAL A 480 15.78 4.10 -3.35
N PRO A 481 15.85 2.80 -3.62
CA PRO A 481 16.26 1.79 -2.66
C PRO A 481 17.69 1.97 -2.13
N SER A 482 18.58 2.53 -2.94
CA SER A 482 19.96 2.81 -2.54
C SER A 482 20.35 4.22 -2.93
N THR A 483 20.57 5.09 -1.97
CA THR A 483 20.80 6.52 -2.17
C THR A 483 22.25 6.93 -2.12
N GLY A 484 23.10 6.11 -1.52
CA GLY A 484 24.47 6.50 -1.17
C GLY A 484 24.54 7.67 -0.18
N LEU A 485 23.46 7.96 0.54
CA LEU A 485 23.45 8.87 1.68
C LEU A 485 23.86 8.11 2.93
N THR A 486 24.52 8.80 3.87
CA THR A 486 25.07 8.20 5.08
C THR A 486 23.98 7.50 5.90
N TYR A 487 22.81 8.16 6.06
CA TYR A 487 21.62 7.55 6.66
C TYR A 487 20.38 8.13 5.99
N SER A 488 19.46 7.24 5.63
CA SER A 488 18.21 7.64 5.01
C SER A 488 17.16 6.55 5.17
N THR A 489 15.90 6.96 5.12
CA THR A 489 14.75 6.07 5.06
C THR A 489 14.18 6.11 3.65
N ASN A 490 14.10 4.97 2.97
CA ASN A 490 13.43 4.91 1.68
C ASN A 490 11.92 4.83 1.89
N LEU A 491 11.20 5.75 1.26
CA LEU A 491 9.73 5.75 1.20
C LEU A 491 9.29 5.36 -0.22
N TYR A 492 8.50 4.34 -0.32
CA TYR A 492 7.81 4.02 -1.56
C TYR A 492 6.54 4.86 -1.66
N VAL A 493 6.34 5.51 -2.80
CA VAL A 493 5.19 6.38 -3.07
C VAL A 493 4.67 6.09 -4.48
N GLY A 494 3.40 5.76 -4.58
CA GLY A 494 2.69 5.68 -5.85
C GLY A 494 2.40 7.09 -6.35
N ASP A 495 3.24 7.63 -7.23
CA ASP A 495 3.17 9.02 -7.67
C ASP A 495 3.41 9.18 -9.18
N TYR A 496 3.20 8.11 -9.95
CA TYR A 496 3.33 8.17 -11.41
C TYR A 496 2.51 9.30 -12.00
N THR A 497 3.14 10.05 -12.89
CA THR A 497 2.49 11.09 -13.71
C THR A 497 3.26 11.25 -15.01
N PRO A 498 2.60 11.50 -16.15
CA PRO A 498 3.28 11.74 -17.41
C PRO A 498 4.15 13.00 -17.32
N LYS A 499 5.35 12.94 -17.90
CA LYS A 499 6.29 14.08 -17.88
C LYS A 499 5.66 15.32 -18.51
N GLY A 500 5.75 16.44 -17.80
CA GLY A 500 5.28 17.74 -18.30
C GLY A 500 3.77 17.95 -18.19
N LYS A 501 2.97 16.97 -17.80
CA LYS A 501 1.52 17.10 -17.64
C LYS A 501 1.15 17.52 -16.22
N ASN A 502 0.46 18.65 -16.10
CA ASN A 502 0.17 19.28 -14.82
C ASN A 502 -1.29 19.67 -14.61
N SER A 503 -2.12 19.53 -15.65
CA SER A 503 -3.52 19.91 -15.62
C SER A 503 -4.43 18.82 -16.21
N MET A 504 -5.72 18.90 -15.97
CA MET A 504 -6.72 17.93 -16.46
C MET A 504 -6.91 18.04 -17.97
N ASP A 505 -6.90 19.26 -18.49
CA ASP A 505 -7.00 19.58 -19.93
C ASP A 505 -5.82 19.01 -20.72
N GLU A 506 -4.59 19.13 -20.21
CA GLU A 506 -3.41 18.53 -20.83
C GLU A 506 -3.48 16.99 -20.91
N LEU A 507 -4.16 16.36 -19.95
CA LEU A 507 -4.41 14.91 -19.97
C LEU A 507 -5.54 14.57 -20.95
N ALA A 508 -6.63 15.36 -20.96
CA ALA A 508 -7.75 15.18 -21.89
C ALA A 508 -7.32 15.30 -23.36
N GLU A 509 -6.37 16.19 -23.66
CA GLU A 509 -5.79 16.35 -25.02
C GLU A 509 -5.07 15.10 -25.54
N GLN A 510 -4.66 14.21 -24.66
CA GLN A 510 -4.01 12.94 -25.03
C GLN A 510 -5.01 11.81 -25.27
N SER A 511 -6.32 12.07 -25.08
CA SER A 511 -7.35 11.03 -25.25
C SER A 511 -7.48 10.61 -26.72
N GLU A 512 -7.71 9.33 -26.92
CA GLU A 512 -8.11 8.77 -28.20
C GLU A 512 -9.59 9.12 -28.48
N GLY A 513 -9.86 9.66 -29.65
CA GLY A 513 -11.22 10.01 -30.07
C GLY A 513 -11.83 11.22 -29.35
N VAL A 514 -12.79 11.00 -28.44
CA VAL A 514 -13.40 12.08 -27.67
C VAL A 514 -12.42 12.67 -26.64
N ARG A 515 -12.31 14.00 -26.61
CA ARG A 515 -11.50 14.70 -25.61
C ARG A 515 -12.22 14.66 -24.25
N ARG A 516 -11.81 13.71 -23.41
CA ARG A 516 -12.36 13.48 -22.08
C ARG A 516 -11.29 12.99 -21.11
N ILE A 517 -11.47 13.29 -19.85
CA ILE A 517 -10.74 12.61 -18.78
C ILE A 517 -11.58 11.44 -18.23
N ALA A 518 -10.91 10.45 -17.68
CA ALA A 518 -11.56 9.52 -16.78
C ALA A 518 -10.96 9.63 -15.39
N VAL A 519 -11.81 9.34 -14.41
CA VAL A 519 -11.45 9.13 -13.01
C VAL A 519 -11.70 7.68 -12.69
N CYS A 520 -10.71 7.02 -12.08
CA CYS A 520 -10.82 5.63 -11.66
C CYS A 520 -10.54 5.52 -10.16
N ARG A 521 -11.40 4.80 -9.46
CA ARG A 521 -11.16 4.33 -8.10
C ARG A 521 -11.12 2.82 -8.11
N MET A 522 -10.11 2.26 -7.44
CA MET A 522 -9.96 0.82 -7.27
C MET A 522 -9.69 0.54 -5.80
N ASP A 523 -10.23 -0.56 -5.31
CA ASP A 523 -10.02 -0.98 -3.93
C ASP A 523 -9.92 -2.51 -3.85
N VAL A 524 -9.08 -2.98 -2.92
CA VAL A 524 -8.88 -4.42 -2.69
C VAL A 524 -10.09 -5.01 -1.99
N ASP A 525 -10.66 -6.04 -2.58
CA ASP A 525 -11.83 -6.70 -2.05
C ASP A 525 -11.51 -7.43 -0.74
N ASN A 526 -12.30 -7.15 0.31
CA ASN A 526 -12.22 -7.83 1.61
C ASN A 526 -10.87 -7.72 2.34
N LEU A 527 -10.08 -6.67 2.12
CA LEU A 527 -8.74 -6.55 2.72
C LEU A 527 -8.77 -6.58 4.24
N GLY A 528 -9.73 -5.95 4.89
CA GLY A 528 -9.87 -6.01 6.36
C GLY A 528 -10.02 -7.44 6.89
N HIS A 529 -10.74 -8.31 6.17
CA HIS A 529 -10.81 -9.74 6.48
C HIS A 529 -9.46 -10.42 6.27
N ALA A 530 -8.76 -10.11 5.17
CA ALA A 530 -7.45 -10.69 4.86
C ALA A 530 -6.42 -10.39 5.95
N PHE A 531 -6.37 -9.18 6.50
CA PHE A 531 -5.47 -8.83 7.61
C PHE A 531 -5.77 -9.56 8.92
N ILE A 532 -7.05 -9.76 9.26
CA ILE A 532 -7.45 -10.32 10.55
C ILE A 532 -7.56 -11.84 10.52
N SER A 533 -8.07 -12.39 9.43
CA SER A 533 -8.48 -13.78 9.30
C SER A 533 -7.99 -14.47 8.03
N GLY A 534 -7.36 -13.75 7.10
CA GLY A 534 -7.03 -14.31 5.78
C GLY A 534 -6.06 -15.50 5.82
N PHE A 535 -5.25 -15.61 6.85
CA PHE A 535 -4.36 -16.76 7.07
C PHE A 535 -5.01 -17.92 7.83
N GLU A 536 -6.28 -17.80 8.21
CA GLU A 536 -7.06 -18.87 8.84
C GLU A 536 -7.46 -19.90 7.79
N GLN A 537 -7.15 -21.19 8.03
CA GLN A 537 -7.55 -22.28 7.14
C GLN A 537 -8.98 -22.72 7.49
N GLU A 538 -9.98 -22.04 6.94
CA GLU A 538 -11.40 -22.20 7.32
C GLU A 538 -11.94 -23.61 7.11
N THR A 539 -11.40 -24.37 6.16
CA THR A 539 -11.77 -25.76 5.88
C THR A 539 -11.22 -26.78 6.86
N GLU A 540 -10.21 -26.36 7.68
CA GLU A 540 -9.59 -27.23 8.67
C GLU A 540 -10.45 -27.32 9.95
N LYS A 541 -10.65 -28.55 10.43
CA LYS A 541 -11.48 -28.83 11.62
C LYS A 541 -10.70 -28.74 12.93
N ASP A 542 -9.42 -29.05 12.91
CA ASP A 542 -8.55 -28.93 14.06
C ASP A 542 -8.24 -27.44 14.31
N PRO A 543 -8.60 -26.87 15.49
CA PRO A 543 -8.39 -25.45 15.77
C PRO A 543 -6.91 -25.02 15.70
N VAL A 544 -5.98 -25.90 16.06
CA VAL A 544 -4.55 -25.61 16.04
C VAL A 544 -4.07 -25.51 14.58
N LYS A 545 -4.45 -26.50 13.76
CA LYS A 545 -4.11 -26.52 12.33
C LYS A 545 -4.80 -25.36 11.59
N ARG A 546 -6.03 -25.05 11.95
CA ARG A 546 -6.79 -23.92 11.39
C ARG A 546 -6.07 -22.59 11.55
N MET A 547 -5.43 -22.36 12.71
CA MET A 547 -4.72 -21.12 13.06
C MET A 547 -3.22 -21.16 12.72
N HIS A 548 -2.78 -22.20 12.07
CA HIS A 548 -1.36 -22.50 11.81
C HIS A 548 -0.60 -21.35 11.14
N TYR A 549 -1.21 -20.64 10.20
CA TYR A 549 -0.58 -19.55 9.47
C TYR A 549 -0.92 -18.14 10.01
N VAL A 550 -1.73 -18.03 11.05
CA VAL A 550 -2.09 -16.74 11.65
C VAL A 550 -0.96 -16.27 12.58
N THR A 551 -0.06 -15.43 12.06
CA THR A 551 1.18 -15.03 12.73
C THR A 551 1.57 -13.58 12.44
N LEU A 552 2.32 -12.95 13.37
CA LEU A 552 2.80 -11.58 13.24
C LEU A 552 3.72 -11.41 12.02
N SER A 553 4.63 -12.35 11.79
CA SER A 553 5.59 -12.28 10.68
C SER A 553 4.89 -12.37 9.32
N ARG A 554 3.89 -13.26 9.18
CA ARG A 554 3.08 -13.34 7.95
C ARG A 554 2.25 -12.10 7.73
N THR A 555 1.62 -11.56 8.78
CA THR A 555 0.89 -10.28 8.68
C THR A 555 1.83 -9.14 8.26
N SER A 556 3.04 -9.07 8.82
CA SER A 556 4.05 -8.07 8.46
C SER A 556 4.55 -8.26 7.02
N ALA A 557 4.84 -9.49 6.59
CA ALA A 557 5.24 -9.82 5.22
C ALA A 557 4.14 -9.48 4.21
N PHE A 558 2.89 -9.85 4.51
CA PHE A 558 1.71 -9.51 3.72
C PHE A 558 1.56 -7.99 3.56
N SER A 559 1.61 -7.26 4.67
CA SER A 559 1.57 -5.80 4.71
C SER A 559 2.65 -5.15 3.82
N ARG A 560 3.90 -5.62 3.93
CA ARG A 560 5.00 -5.14 3.10
C ARG A 560 4.76 -5.42 1.61
N GLN A 561 4.27 -6.60 1.26
CA GLN A 561 3.96 -6.94 -0.13
C GLN A 561 2.84 -6.04 -0.69
N MET A 562 1.78 -5.78 0.08
CA MET A 562 0.73 -4.83 -0.32
C MET A 562 1.30 -3.42 -0.54
N SER A 563 2.12 -2.92 0.39
CA SER A 563 2.79 -1.62 0.25
C SER A 563 3.71 -1.57 -0.98
N LEU A 564 4.45 -2.63 -1.28
CA LEU A 564 5.30 -2.71 -2.46
C LEU A 564 4.47 -2.64 -3.75
N PHE A 565 3.33 -3.35 -3.82
CA PHE A 565 2.49 -3.31 -5.01
C PHE A 565 1.92 -1.91 -5.23
N PHE A 566 1.22 -1.34 -4.24
CA PHE A 566 0.49 -0.09 -4.39
C PHE A 566 1.35 1.17 -4.32
N LYS A 567 2.51 1.13 -3.63
CA LYS A 567 3.38 2.29 -3.50
C LYS A 567 4.61 2.26 -4.42
N CYS A 568 5.06 1.08 -4.84
CA CYS A 568 6.27 0.93 -5.65
C CYS A 568 5.98 0.44 -7.06
N TYR A 569 5.44 -0.76 -7.19
CA TYR A 569 5.29 -1.43 -8.49
C TYR A 569 4.27 -0.75 -9.42
N ILE A 570 3.24 -0.14 -8.85
CA ILE A 570 2.20 0.58 -9.60
C ILE A 570 2.79 1.66 -10.54
N ASN A 571 3.89 2.30 -10.13
CA ASN A 571 4.55 3.31 -10.97
C ASN A 571 5.05 2.71 -12.31
N GLY A 572 5.68 1.53 -12.26
CA GLY A 572 6.13 0.82 -13.45
C GLY A 572 4.99 0.22 -14.28
N ILE A 573 3.90 -0.22 -13.63
CA ILE A 573 2.71 -0.77 -14.31
C ILE A 573 2.06 0.29 -15.21
N LEU A 574 2.09 1.55 -14.77
CA LEU A 574 1.48 2.68 -15.48
C LEU A 574 2.42 3.36 -16.48
N GLU A 575 3.67 2.94 -16.57
CA GLU A 575 4.63 3.58 -17.46
C GLU A 575 4.15 3.60 -18.91
N GLY A 576 4.26 4.76 -19.55
CA GLY A 576 3.81 5.02 -20.92
C GLY A 576 2.37 5.48 -21.07
N LEU A 577 1.53 5.39 -20.03
CA LEU A 577 0.14 5.84 -20.08
C LEU A 577 0.00 7.32 -19.67
N GLN A 578 -1.00 7.99 -20.24
CA GLN A 578 -1.35 9.39 -19.93
C GLN A 578 -2.30 9.44 -18.72
N VAL A 579 -1.84 8.89 -17.62
CA VAL A 579 -2.58 8.86 -16.35
C VAL A 579 -1.72 9.42 -15.23
N SER A 580 -2.35 10.01 -14.23
CA SER A 580 -1.68 10.47 -13.02
C SER A 580 -2.27 9.75 -11.81
N ILE A 581 -1.40 9.20 -10.97
CA ILE A 581 -1.80 8.74 -9.65
C ILE A 581 -2.05 9.99 -8.81
N VAL A 582 -3.27 10.11 -8.31
CA VAL A 582 -3.62 11.10 -7.30
C VAL A 582 -3.34 10.55 -5.91
N TYR A 583 -3.71 9.30 -5.71
CA TYR A 583 -3.54 8.60 -4.46
C TYR A 583 -3.34 7.10 -4.73
N ALA A 584 -2.37 6.50 -4.07
CA ALA A 584 -2.19 5.05 -4.03
C ALA A 584 -1.79 4.68 -2.60
N GLY A 585 -2.74 4.17 -1.86
CA GLY A 585 -2.62 3.82 -0.44
C GLY A 585 -2.09 2.40 -0.23
N GLY A 586 -2.54 1.74 0.83
CA GLY A 586 -2.25 0.32 1.07
C GLY A 586 -3.15 -0.64 0.29
N ASP A 587 -4.30 -0.18 -0.17
CA ASP A 587 -5.39 -0.98 -0.73
C ASP A 587 -6.19 -0.26 -1.81
N ASP A 588 -6.26 1.04 -1.77
CA ASP A 588 -7.03 1.84 -2.71
C ASP A 588 -6.14 2.66 -3.64
N VAL A 589 -6.64 2.90 -4.85
CA VAL A 589 -5.98 3.68 -5.89
C VAL A 589 -6.98 4.66 -6.48
N PHE A 590 -6.53 5.91 -6.64
CA PHE A 590 -7.27 6.95 -7.35
C PHE A 590 -6.44 7.47 -8.51
N LEU A 591 -6.93 7.30 -9.74
CA LEU A 591 -6.28 7.70 -10.97
C LEU A 591 -7.11 8.75 -11.71
N VAL A 592 -6.41 9.65 -12.39
CA VAL A 592 -7.02 10.59 -13.34
C VAL A 592 -6.15 10.63 -14.59
N GLY A 593 -6.76 10.64 -15.76
CA GLY A 593 -6.00 10.68 -17.02
C GLY A 593 -6.87 10.73 -18.27
N ALA A 594 -6.24 10.57 -19.43
CA ALA A 594 -6.93 10.33 -20.67
C ALA A 594 -7.86 9.11 -20.53
N TRP A 595 -9.10 9.22 -20.97
CA TRP A 595 -10.13 8.21 -20.65
C TRP A 595 -9.77 6.79 -21.10
N ASN A 596 -9.19 6.66 -22.30
CA ASN A 596 -8.73 5.38 -22.85
C ASN A 596 -7.58 4.79 -22.03
N ASP A 597 -6.62 5.63 -21.63
CA ASP A 597 -5.47 5.21 -20.85
C ASP A 597 -5.82 4.86 -19.39
N VAL A 598 -6.82 5.52 -18.82
CA VAL A 598 -7.34 5.13 -17.48
C VAL A 598 -8.00 3.76 -17.54
N LEU A 599 -8.76 3.47 -18.61
CA LEU A 599 -9.37 2.16 -18.80
C LEU A 599 -8.31 1.05 -18.96
N GLU A 600 -7.25 1.33 -19.69
CA GLU A 600 -6.10 0.42 -19.85
C GLU A 600 -5.32 0.29 -18.52
N ALA A 601 -5.08 1.38 -17.81
CA ALA A 601 -4.41 1.40 -16.51
C ALA A 601 -5.13 0.50 -15.49
N ALA A 602 -6.45 0.62 -15.39
CA ALA A 602 -7.25 -0.19 -14.49
C ALA A 602 -7.13 -1.69 -14.80
N GLN A 603 -7.14 -2.06 -16.07
CA GLN A 603 -6.94 -3.45 -16.51
C GLN A 603 -5.53 -3.96 -16.20
N ARG A 604 -4.49 -3.14 -16.42
CA ARG A 604 -3.09 -3.49 -16.10
C ARG A 604 -2.91 -3.69 -14.60
N ILE A 605 -3.42 -2.77 -13.77
CA ILE A 605 -3.33 -2.87 -12.30
C ILE A 605 -4.01 -4.15 -11.83
N GLN A 606 -5.26 -4.40 -12.26
CA GLN A 606 -6.01 -5.57 -11.82
C GLN A 606 -5.33 -6.88 -12.25
N SER A 607 -4.86 -6.98 -13.50
CA SER A 607 -4.20 -8.20 -14.00
C SER A 607 -2.90 -8.48 -13.27
N ASN A 608 -2.08 -7.44 -13.06
CA ASN A 608 -0.83 -7.57 -12.32
C ASN A 608 -1.07 -7.86 -10.84
N PHE A 609 -2.10 -7.27 -10.22
CA PHE A 609 -2.44 -7.55 -8.84
C PHE A 609 -2.93 -8.98 -8.64
N THR A 610 -3.78 -9.49 -9.54
CA THR A 610 -4.20 -10.90 -9.52
C THR A 610 -3.02 -11.85 -9.64
N ALA A 611 -2.09 -11.57 -10.55
CA ALA A 611 -0.88 -12.38 -10.69
C ALA A 611 0.05 -12.25 -9.47
N PHE A 612 0.21 -11.04 -8.92
CA PHE A 612 1.03 -10.76 -7.75
C PHE A 612 0.51 -11.44 -6.48
N SER A 613 -0.81 -11.39 -6.27
CA SER A 613 -1.49 -12.03 -5.12
C SER A 613 -1.77 -13.51 -5.32
N CYS A 614 -1.27 -14.13 -6.40
CA CYS A 614 -1.54 -15.54 -6.75
C CYS A 614 -3.05 -15.87 -6.84
N GLY A 615 -3.89 -14.87 -7.12
CA GLY A 615 -5.34 -15.00 -7.13
C GLY A 615 -6.01 -15.00 -5.75
N ALA A 616 -5.25 -14.85 -4.66
CA ALA A 616 -5.80 -14.84 -3.29
C ALA A 616 -6.60 -13.58 -2.97
N LEU A 617 -6.33 -12.48 -3.68
CA LEU A 617 -7.05 -11.21 -3.54
C LEU A 617 -7.53 -10.70 -4.89
N THR A 618 -8.60 -9.92 -4.86
CA THR A 618 -9.21 -9.30 -6.03
C THR A 618 -9.34 -7.80 -5.87
N LEU A 619 -9.57 -7.10 -6.98
CA LEU A 619 -9.78 -5.65 -7.03
C LEU A 619 -11.11 -5.35 -7.70
N SER A 620 -11.89 -4.45 -7.08
CA SER A 620 -13.06 -3.86 -7.73
C SER A 620 -12.78 -2.40 -8.10
N ALA A 621 -13.40 -1.91 -9.18
CA ALA A 621 -13.16 -0.58 -9.72
C ALA A 621 -14.44 0.14 -10.15
N GLY A 622 -14.45 1.46 -9.93
CA GLY A 622 -15.36 2.39 -10.56
C GLY A 622 -14.61 3.31 -11.52
N ILE A 623 -15.11 3.49 -12.75
CA ILE A 623 -14.49 4.35 -13.76
C ILE A 623 -15.55 5.28 -14.34
N GLY A 624 -15.47 6.57 -14.02
CA GLY A 624 -16.30 7.63 -14.59
C GLY A 624 -15.54 8.40 -15.69
N ILE A 625 -16.25 8.79 -16.75
CA ILE A 625 -15.70 9.60 -17.84
C ILE A 625 -16.36 10.98 -17.78
N PHE A 626 -15.53 12.02 -17.74
CA PHE A 626 -15.96 13.40 -17.48
C PHE A 626 -15.34 14.39 -18.47
N ASP A 627 -15.92 15.59 -18.51
CA ASP A 627 -15.29 16.76 -19.08
C ASP A 627 -14.07 17.18 -18.25
N ASP A 628 -13.05 17.73 -18.88
CA ASP A 628 -11.82 18.18 -18.19
C ASP A 628 -12.05 19.35 -17.21
N HIS A 629 -13.18 20.06 -17.35
CA HIS A 629 -13.64 21.12 -16.45
C HIS A 629 -14.65 20.64 -15.40
N TYR A 630 -15.06 19.36 -15.42
CA TYR A 630 -16.01 18.82 -14.45
C TYR A 630 -15.40 18.85 -13.05
N PRO A 631 -16.15 19.31 -12.03
CA PRO A 631 -15.59 19.45 -10.68
C PRO A 631 -15.08 18.13 -10.12
N ILE A 632 -13.82 18.06 -9.76
CA ILE A 632 -13.15 16.83 -9.32
C ILE A 632 -13.82 16.23 -8.06
N ARG A 633 -14.43 17.05 -7.20
CA ARG A 633 -15.19 16.55 -6.06
C ARG A 633 -16.36 15.70 -6.50
N LEU A 634 -17.12 16.16 -7.50
CA LEU A 634 -18.29 15.45 -8.01
C LEU A 634 -17.86 14.17 -8.76
N SER A 635 -16.82 14.27 -9.59
CA SER A 635 -16.29 13.08 -10.29
C SER A 635 -15.79 12.02 -9.30
N ALA A 636 -15.17 12.41 -8.18
CA ALA A 636 -14.74 11.49 -7.14
C ALA A 636 -15.94 10.84 -6.40
N GLU A 637 -17.00 11.61 -6.12
CA GLU A 637 -18.24 11.09 -5.50
C GLU A 637 -18.95 10.11 -6.43
N GLU A 638 -19.10 10.45 -7.71
CA GLU A 638 -19.74 9.57 -8.70
C GLU A 638 -18.91 8.31 -8.96
N THR A 639 -17.60 8.43 -9.03
CA THR A 639 -16.71 7.28 -9.22
C THR A 639 -16.70 6.36 -7.99
N ALA A 640 -16.84 6.92 -6.78
CA ALA A 640 -17.01 6.13 -5.57
C ALA A 640 -18.33 5.32 -5.59
N ALA A 641 -19.41 5.92 -6.10
CA ALA A 641 -20.69 5.20 -6.28
C ALA A 641 -20.55 4.05 -7.30
N LEU A 642 -19.77 4.24 -8.36
CA LEU A 642 -19.48 3.17 -9.33
C LEU A 642 -18.64 2.04 -8.69
N GLU A 643 -17.61 2.37 -7.92
CA GLU A 643 -16.79 1.39 -7.20
C GLU A 643 -17.66 0.54 -6.25
N GLU A 644 -18.53 1.19 -5.48
CA GLU A 644 -19.47 0.50 -4.59
C GLU A 644 -20.44 -0.40 -5.36
N ALA A 645 -20.94 0.06 -6.51
CA ALA A 645 -21.78 -0.76 -7.38
C ALA A 645 -21.03 -1.99 -7.92
N ALA A 646 -19.77 -1.87 -8.28
CA ALA A 646 -18.93 -3.00 -8.68
C ALA A 646 -18.77 -4.01 -7.54
N LYS A 647 -18.55 -3.56 -6.31
CA LYS A 647 -18.43 -4.42 -5.11
C LYS A 647 -19.70 -5.19 -4.75
N HIS A 648 -20.86 -4.74 -5.23
CA HIS A 648 -22.13 -5.46 -5.05
C HIS A 648 -22.32 -6.64 -6.00
N LEU A 649 -21.49 -6.77 -7.04
CA LEU A 649 -21.54 -7.96 -7.90
C LEU A 649 -21.14 -9.20 -7.09
N PRO A 650 -21.92 -10.32 -7.15
CA PRO A 650 -21.54 -11.55 -6.48
C PRO A 650 -20.13 -11.99 -6.88
N GLY A 651 -19.25 -12.22 -5.88
CA GLY A 651 -17.86 -12.53 -6.09
C GLY A 651 -16.94 -11.32 -6.26
N LYS A 652 -17.51 -10.09 -6.29
CA LYS A 652 -16.71 -8.86 -6.49
C LYS A 652 -15.81 -8.96 -7.73
N ASN A 653 -14.54 -8.57 -7.67
CA ASN A 653 -13.60 -8.66 -8.80
C ASN A 653 -14.18 -8.07 -10.09
N ALA A 654 -14.74 -6.88 -9.98
CA ALA A 654 -15.59 -6.28 -10.99
C ALA A 654 -15.22 -4.82 -11.26
N LEU A 655 -15.71 -4.31 -12.38
CA LEU A 655 -15.68 -2.88 -12.67
C LEU A 655 -17.07 -2.37 -13.02
N ALA A 656 -17.31 -1.10 -12.70
CA ALA A 656 -18.46 -0.32 -13.15
C ALA A 656 -17.98 0.89 -13.94
N LEU A 657 -18.65 1.17 -15.08
CA LEU A 657 -18.22 2.19 -16.05
C LEU A 657 -19.22 3.31 -16.19
N PHE A 658 -18.72 4.45 -16.70
CA PHE A 658 -19.46 5.66 -17.07
C PHE A 658 -20.07 6.38 -15.86
N THR A 659 -21.32 6.84 -15.98
CA THR A 659 -22.09 7.40 -14.86
C THR A 659 -23.13 6.41 -14.42
N PRO A 660 -23.44 6.32 -13.12
CA PRO A 660 -24.57 5.50 -12.69
C PRO A 660 -25.85 6.08 -13.31
N GLU A 661 -26.44 5.36 -14.25
CA GLU A 661 -27.76 5.73 -14.76
C GLU A 661 -28.74 5.70 -13.59
N ARG A 662 -29.38 6.83 -13.30
CA ARG A 662 -30.31 6.96 -12.21
C ARG A 662 -31.73 6.84 -12.77
N LYS A 663 -32.38 5.71 -12.50
CA LYS A 663 -33.83 5.57 -12.81
C LYS A 663 -34.65 6.15 -11.67
N ALA A 664 -35.48 7.14 -12.00
CA ALA A 664 -36.44 7.66 -11.05
C ALA A 664 -37.60 6.66 -10.93
N VAL A 665 -37.64 5.92 -9.81
CA VAL A 665 -38.74 5.02 -9.46
C VAL A 665 -39.56 5.67 -8.34
N ARG A 666 -40.88 5.63 -8.42
CA ARG A 666 -41.73 6.06 -7.31
C ARG A 666 -41.97 4.87 -6.37
N ASP A 667 -41.78 5.09 -5.07
CA ASP A 667 -42.16 4.09 -4.06
C ASP A 667 -43.70 3.96 -3.94
N ALA A 668 -44.17 2.99 -3.17
CA ALA A 668 -45.60 2.78 -2.93
C ALA A 668 -46.30 3.98 -2.26
N LYS A 669 -45.53 4.97 -1.76
CA LYS A 669 -46.06 6.23 -1.18
C LYS A 669 -45.94 7.41 -2.14
N GLY A 670 -45.47 7.19 -3.38
CA GLY A 670 -45.33 8.22 -4.40
C GLY A 670 -44.03 9.06 -4.31
N ASN A 671 -43.12 8.75 -3.37
CA ASN A 671 -41.84 9.45 -3.26
C ASN A 671 -40.93 9.03 -4.39
N LEU A 672 -40.16 9.98 -4.92
CA LEU A 672 -39.14 9.72 -5.94
C LEU A 672 -37.94 9.00 -5.29
N LEU A 673 -37.79 7.72 -5.61
CA LEU A 673 -36.58 6.97 -5.28
C LEU A 673 -35.67 6.93 -6.52
N VAL A 674 -34.46 7.42 -6.37
CA VAL A 674 -33.43 7.30 -7.40
C VAL A 674 -32.70 5.97 -7.16
N GLN A 675 -33.07 4.93 -7.91
CA GLN A 675 -32.32 3.67 -7.89
C GLN A 675 -31.23 3.73 -8.96
N PRO A 676 -30.02 3.25 -8.69
CA PRO A 676 -29.06 2.99 -9.75
C PRO A 676 -29.69 1.91 -10.65
N GLU A 677 -29.85 2.21 -11.92
CA GLU A 677 -30.08 1.16 -12.91
C GLU A 677 -28.88 0.21 -12.89
N GLN A 678 -29.09 -1.07 -13.25
CA GLN A 678 -27.97 -2.01 -13.45
C GLN A 678 -27.05 -1.43 -14.52
N GLY A 679 -26.12 -0.60 -14.08
CA GLY A 679 -25.21 0.12 -14.95
C GLY A 679 -24.26 -0.83 -15.64
N HIS A 680 -23.31 -0.31 -16.36
CA HIS A 680 -22.26 -1.03 -17.06
C HIS A 680 -21.31 -1.72 -16.10
N ILE A 681 -21.79 -2.76 -15.37
CA ILE A 681 -21.09 -3.50 -14.32
C ILE A 681 -20.72 -4.88 -14.82
N TYR A 682 -19.45 -5.25 -14.76
CA TYR A 682 -18.93 -6.50 -15.29
C TYR A 682 -17.86 -7.09 -14.38
N ALA A 683 -17.81 -8.41 -14.24
CA ALA A 683 -16.59 -9.08 -13.83
C ALA A 683 -15.46 -8.77 -14.83
N TRP A 684 -14.23 -8.60 -14.39
CA TRP A 684 -13.10 -8.21 -15.23
C TRP A 684 -12.91 -9.10 -16.46
N ASP A 685 -13.03 -10.43 -16.29
CA ASP A 685 -12.87 -11.37 -17.41
C ASP A 685 -13.99 -11.24 -18.44
N THR A 686 -15.23 -11.02 -17.98
CA THR A 686 -16.37 -10.73 -18.88
C THR A 686 -16.14 -9.43 -19.64
N PHE A 687 -15.67 -8.39 -18.98
CA PHE A 687 -15.37 -7.13 -19.64
C PHE A 687 -14.31 -7.28 -20.72
N ARG A 688 -13.18 -7.91 -20.40
CA ARG A 688 -12.08 -8.12 -21.34
C ARG A 688 -12.50 -8.99 -22.52
N THR A 689 -13.13 -10.15 -22.24
CA THR A 689 -13.40 -11.13 -23.28
C THR A 689 -14.68 -10.81 -24.06
N LYS A 690 -15.77 -10.46 -23.37
CA LYS A 690 -17.09 -10.29 -24.01
C LYS A 690 -17.37 -8.88 -24.47
N VAL A 691 -16.89 -7.86 -23.75
CA VAL A 691 -17.12 -6.47 -24.16
C VAL A 691 -16.01 -6.02 -25.09
N LEU A 692 -14.74 -6.03 -24.64
CA LEU A 692 -13.63 -5.47 -25.41
C LEU A 692 -13.25 -6.37 -26.61
N THR A 693 -12.86 -7.61 -26.34
CA THR A 693 -12.33 -8.48 -27.40
C THR A 693 -13.41 -8.88 -28.40
N GLU A 694 -14.54 -9.36 -27.95
CA GLU A 694 -15.60 -9.88 -28.82
C GLU A 694 -16.37 -8.74 -29.49
N LYS A 695 -16.97 -7.81 -28.72
CA LYS A 695 -17.92 -6.85 -29.24
C LYS A 695 -17.26 -5.59 -29.80
N VAL A 696 -16.35 -4.95 -29.04
CA VAL A 696 -15.56 -3.81 -29.58
C VAL A 696 -14.70 -4.27 -30.73
N GLY A 697 -14.06 -5.43 -30.64
CA GLY A 697 -13.27 -6.01 -31.75
C GLY A 697 -14.13 -6.26 -33.02
N CYS A 698 -15.36 -6.72 -32.87
CA CYS A 698 -16.29 -6.88 -33.98
C CYS A 698 -16.65 -5.52 -34.62
N LEU A 699 -16.96 -4.50 -33.80
CA LEU A 699 -17.24 -3.14 -34.27
C LEU A 699 -16.02 -2.55 -35.00
N GLN A 700 -14.83 -2.70 -34.46
CA GLN A 700 -13.57 -2.25 -35.09
C GLN A 700 -13.32 -2.95 -36.44
N SER A 701 -13.54 -4.27 -36.50
CA SER A 701 -13.34 -5.05 -37.71
C SER A 701 -14.30 -4.65 -38.83
N PHE A 702 -15.53 -4.20 -38.50
CA PHE A 702 -16.53 -3.81 -39.47
C PHE A 702 -16.44 -2.31 -39.85
N PHE A 703 -16.41 -1.40 -38.84
CA PHE A 703 -16.46 0.04 -39.08
C PHE A 703 -15.06 0.71 -39.20
N GLY A 704 -13.99 0.07 -38.71
CA GLY A 704 -12.62 0.63 -38.70
C GLY A 704 -11.89 0.59 -40.06
N ARG A 705 -12.58 0.31 -41.16
CA ARG A 705 -12.00 0.24 -42.50
C ARG A 705 -12.00 1.60 -43.17
N ASP A 706 -10.98 1.90 -43.99
CA ASP A 706 -10.77 3.19 -44.68
C ASP A 706 -11.92 3.63 -45.58
N ASN A 707 -12.82 2.72 -45.94
CA ASN A 707 -13.96 2.97 -46.83
C ASN A 707 -15.31 2.66 -46.19
N ALA A 708 -15.43 2.74 -44.85
CA ALA A 708 -16.72 2.51 -44.22
C ALA A 708 -17.72 3.63 -44.57
N GLU A 709 -18.76 3.30 -45.33
CA GLU A 709 -19.80 4.25 -45.82
C GLU A 709 -20.67 4.79 -44.68
N HIS A 710 -20.56 4.25 -43.45
CA HIS A 710 -21.46 4.52 -42.32
C HIS A 710 -20.69 5.05 -41.12
N GLY A 711 -21.05 6.25 -40.70
CA GLY A 711 -20.43 6.95 -39.55
C GLY A 711 -21.12 6.69 -38.22
N ASN A 712 -20.63 7.38 -37.17
CA ASN A 712 -21.09 7.29 -35.77
C ASN A 712 -22.62 7.50 -35.61
N ALA A 713 -23.28 8.30 -36.48
CA ALA A 713 -24.72 8.52 -36.47
C ALA A 713 -25.52 7.21 -36.56
N MET A 714 -25.04 6.24 -37.34
CA MET A 714 -25.68 4.93 -37.46
C MET A 714 -25.58 4.13 -36.14
N LEU A 715 -24.41 4.17 -35.50
CA LEU A 715 -24.19 3.51 -34.22
C LEU A 715 -25.05 4.10 -33.11
N TYR A 716 -25.24 5.43 -33.10
CA TYR A 716 -26.17 6.07 -32.17
C TYR A 716 -27.64 5.64 -32.37
N ASN A 717 -28.07 5.50 -33.63
CA ASN A 717 -29.40 4.98 -33.92
C ASN A 717 -29.57 3.52 -33.46
N LEU A 718 -28.58 2.67 -33.69
CA LEU A 718 -28.58 1.29 -33.21
C LEU A 718 -28.61 1.25 -31.67
N LEU A 719 -27.80 2.10 -31.02
CA LEU A 719 -27.73 2.24 -29.58
C LEU A 719 -29.11 2.62 -28.98
N ALA A 720 -29.77 3.64 -29.54
CA ALA A 720 -31.09 4.07 -29.07
C ALA A 720 -32.12 2.93 -29.12
N LEU A 721 -32.12 2.16 -30.22
CA LEU A 721 -33.03 1.04 -30.37
C LEU A 721 -32.73 -0.11 -29.43
N LEU A 722 -31.43 -0.39 -29.14
CA LEU A 722 -31.03 -1.41 -28.15
C LEU A 722 -31.49 -1.03 -26.74
N ARG A 723 -31.37 0.23 -26.35
CA ARG A 723 -31.81 0.74 -25.03
C ARG A 723 -33.32 0.66 -24.90
N GLU A 724 -34.06 1.04 -25.91
CA GLU A 724 -35.53 0.98 -25.88
C GLU A 724 -36.07 -0.44 -26.06
N ALA A 725 -35.30 -1.41 -26.53
CA ALA A 725 -35.71 -2.80 -26.72
C ALA A 725 -36.11 -3.50 -25.41
N GLU A 726 -35.65 -3.00 -24.28
CA GLU A 726 -36.10 -3.51 -22.97
C GLU A 726 -37.54 -3.14 -22.66
N ASN A 727 -37.98 -1.97 -23.08
CA ASN A 727 -39.30 -1.47 -22.84
C ASN A 727 -40.30 -1.92 -23.92
N ASP A 728 -39.83 -2.01 -25.19
CA ASP A 728 -40.70 -2.39 -26.32
C ASP A 728 -39.91 -3.21 -27.36
N ARG A 729 -40.28 -4.48 -27.48
CA ARG A 729 -39.68 -5.46 -28.43
C ARG A 729 -39.77 -5.06 -29.89
N ILE A 730 -40.66 -4.14 -30.28
CA ILE A 730 -40.76 -3.63 -31.67
C ILE A 730 -39.43 -2.99 -32.09
N ASN A 731 -38.66 -2.46 -31.14
CA ASN A 731 -37.38 -1.83 -31.42
C ASN A 731 -36.29 -2.84 -31.87
N LEU A 732 -36.43 -4.14 -31.56
CA LEU A 732 -35.58 -5.18 -32.13
C LEU A 732 -35.85 -5.38 -33.63
N ALA A 733 -37.11 -5.25 -34.09
CA ALA A 733 -37.43 -5.31 -35.49
C ALA A 733 -36.89 -4.07 -36.27
N ARG A 734 -36.98 -2.88 -35.64
CA ARG A 734 -36.37 -1.66 -36.16
C ARG A 734 -34.85 -1.75 -36.21
N TYR A 735 -34.24 -2.35 -35.21
CA TYR A 735 -32.82 -2.63 -35.14
C TYR A 735 -32.36 -3.57 -36.27
N ALA A 736 -33.07 -4.68 -36.50
CA ALA A 736 -32.80 -5.60 -37.59
C ALA A 736 -32.91 -4.90 -38.95
N TYR A 737 -33.91 -4.01 -39.13
CA TYR A 737 -34.08 -3.20 -40.32
C TYR A 737 -32.88 -2.27 -40.55
N LEU A 738 -32.39 -1.58 -39.51
CA LEU A 738 -31.20 -0.73 -39.62
C LEU A 738 -29.94 -1.52 -39.95
N LEU A 739 -29.78 -2.72 -39.35
CA LEU A 739 -28.65 -3.60 -39.71
C LEU A 739 -28.71 -4.02 -41.17
N ALA A 740 -29.91 -4.36 -41.68
CA ALA A 740 -30.08 -4.74 -43.08
C ALA A 740 -29.72 -3.62 -44.07
N ARG A 741 -29.88 -2.35 -43.67
CA ARG A 741 -29.46 -1.19 -44.47
C ARG A 741 -27.94 -1.02 -44.58
N LEU A 742 -27.15 -1.67 -43.74
CA LEU A 742 -25.69 -1.74 -43.82
C LEU A 742 -25.21 -2.76 -44.87
N SER A 743 -26.13 -3.55 -45.46
CA SER A 743 -25.76 -4.62 -46.37
C SER A 743 -25.13 -4.07 -47.65
N PRO A 744 -23.89 -4.44 -47.96
CA PRO A 744 -23.33 -4.19 -49.27
C PRO A 744 -24.03 -5.07 -50.32
N LYS A 745 -23.75 -4.80 -51.61
CA LYS A 745 -24.25 -5.68 -52.67
C LYS A 745 -23.74 -7.10 -52.49
N LYS A 746 -24.57 -8.12 -52.73
CA LYS A 746 -24.24 -9.55 -52.54
C LYS A 746 -22.92 -10.00 -53.17
N ASN A 747 -22.50 -9.31 -54.27
CA ASN A 747 -21.24 -9.65 -54.92
C ASN A 747 -20.05 -8.78 -54.47
N ALA A 748 -20.24 -7.95 -53.46
CA ALA A 748 -19.14 -7.14 -52.91
C ALA A 748 -18.18 -7.98 -52.05
N PRO A 749 -16.87 -7.66 -52.07
CA PRO A 749 -15.89 -8.42 -51.32
C PRO A 749 -16.15 -8.51 -49.83
N ASP A 750 -16.80 -7.49 -49.28
CA ASP A 750 -17.10 -7.34 -47.84
C ASP A 750 -18.47 -7.90 -47.45
N TYR A 751 -19.25 -8.52 -48.39
CA TYR A 751 -20.56 -9.11 -48.06
C TYR A 751 -20.48 -10.18 -46.98
N LYS A 752 -19.48 -11.06 -47.05
CA LYS A 752 -19.26 -12.11 -46.04
C LYS A 752 -18.98 -11.54 -44.66
N LEU A 753 -18.20 -10.47 -44.59
CA LEU A 753 -17.89 -9.80 -43.30
C LEU A 753 -19.16 -9.14 -42.74
N TYR A 754 -19.95 -8.47 -43.62
CA TYR A 754 -21.25 -7.93 -43.22
C TYR A 754 -22.19 -9.02 -42.66
N GLU A 755 -22.27 -10.15 -43.36
CA GLU A 755 -23.11 -11.26 -42.95
C GLU A 755 -22.74 -11.76 -41.53
N GLN A 756 -21.44 -11.95 -41.26
CA GLN A 756 -20.94 -12.33 -39.93
C GLN A 756 -21.27 -11.24 -38.90
N PHE A 757 -20.95 -9.99 -39.21
CA PHE A 757 -21.25 -8.84 -38.35
C PHE A 757 -22.72 -8.73 -38.00
N SER A 758 -23.59 -8.76 -39.02
CA SER A 758 -25.05 -8.64 -38.85
C SER A 758 -25.64 -9.79 -38.02
N HIS A 759 -25.18 -11.02 -38.22
CA HIS A 759 -25.55 -12.17 -37.39
C HIS A 759 -25.16 -11.96 -35.93
N SER A 760 -23.89 -11.64 -35.66
CA SER A 760 -23.41 -11.41 -34.29
C SER A 760 -24.16 -10.28 -33.61
N MET A 761 -24.37 -9.14 -34.30
CA MET A 761 -25.09 -7.98 -33.76
C MET A 761 -26.55 -8.34 -33.42
N MET A 762 -27.18 -9.19 -34.24
CA MET A 762 -28.56 -9.62 -34.00
C MET A 762 -28.65 -10.61 -32.83
N ASP A 763 -27.77 -11.61 -32.77
CA ASP A 763 -27.73 -12.59 -31.71
C ASP A 763 -27.50 -11.90 -30.34
N TRP A 764 -26.58 -10.94 -30.28
CA TRP A 764 -26.35 -10.15 -29.07
C TRP A 764 -27.53 -9.25 -28.69
N ALA A 765 -28.25 -8.70 -29.64
CA ALA A 765 -29.43 -7.88 -29.37
C ALA A 765 -30.59 -8.66 -28.82
N LEU A 766 -30.75 -9.93 -29.16
CA LEU A 766 -31.83 -10.80 -28.70
C LEU A 766 -31.64 -11.25 -27.23
N ASP A 767 -30.45 -11.46 -26.80
CA ASP A 767 -30.09 -11.84 -25.42
C ASP A 767 -29.88 -10.60 -24.53
N ALA A 768 -30.59 -10.51 -23.42
CA ALA A 768 -30.58 -9.33 -22.55
C ALA A 768 -29.19 -9.00 -21.99
N VAL A 769 -28.42 -10.01 -21.58
CA VAL A 769 -27.08 -9.84 -21.03
C VAL A 769 -26.11 -9.39 -22.11
N GLN A 770 -26.14 -10.06 -23.27
CA GLN A 770 -25.28 -9.71 -24.39
C GLN A 770 -25.64 -8.35 -25.00
N ARG A 771 -26.93 -7.98 -25.02
CA ARG A 771 -27.40 -6.65 -25.45
C ARG A 771 -26.81 -5.55 -24.57
N HIS A 772 -26.78 -5.75 -23.27
CA HIS A 772 -26.17 -4.81 -22.33
C HIS A 772 -24.66 -4.65 -22.59
N GLN A 773 -23.96 -5.77 -22.83
CA GLN A 773 -22.53 -5.76 -23.20
C GLN A 773 -22.31 -5.05 -24.54
N LEU A 774 -23.21 -5.23 -25.51
CA LEU A 774 -23.15 -4.57 -26.81
C LEU A 774 -23.34 -3.04 -26.68
N ILE A 775 -24.28 -2.60 -25.83
CA ILE A 775 -24.47 -1.17 -25.53
C ILE A 775 -23.18 -0.56 -25.01
N THR A 776 -22.52 -1.21 -24.03
CA THR A 776 -21.23 -0.77 -23.51
C THR A 776 -20.15 -0.73 -24.58
N ALA A 777 -20.09 -1.76 -25.43
CA ALA A 777 -19.12 -1.84 -26.50
C ALA A 777 -19.30 -0.72 -27.54
N ILE A 778 -20.55 -0.37 -27.87
CA ILE A 778 -20.87 0.73 -28.80
C ILE A 778 -20.42 2.07 -28.18
N TYR A 779 -20.66 2.32 -26.88
CA TYR A 779 -20.17 3.54 -26.23
C TYR A 779 -18.64 3.64 -26.32
N ILE A 780 -17.91 2.58 -25.97
CA ILE A 780 -16.44 2.57 -26.03
C ILE A 780 -15.98 2.83 -27.44
N TYR A 781 -16.54 2.11 -28.43
CA TYR A 781 -16.16 2.25 -29.84
C TYR A 781 -16.41 3.68 -30.38
N VAL A 782 -17.56 4.24 -30.06
CA VAL A 782 -17.93 5.61 -30.50
C VAL A 782 -17.01 6.64 -29.85
N TYR A 783 -16.67 6.47 -28.60
CA TYR A 783 -15.72 7.36 -27.90
C TYR A 783 -14.34 7.30 -28.54
N GLN A 784 -13.84 6.13 -28.90
CA GLN A 784 -12.54 5.96 -29.58
C GLN A 784 -12.50 6.58 -30.98
N ASN A 785 -13.63 6.59 -31.70
CA ASN A 785 -13.65 6.96 -33.12
C ASN A 785 -14.31 8.34 -33.40
N ARG A 786 -14.69 9.09 -32.37
CA ARG A 786 -15.23 10.45 -32.53
C ARG A 786 -14.07 11.40 -32.81
N LYS A 787 -14.01 11.98 -34.04
CA LYS A 787 -13.01 12.99 -34.37
C LYS A 787 -13.20 14.23 -33.50
N GLY A 788 -12.16 14.66 -32.81
CA GLY A 788 -12.13 15.90 -32.04
C GLY A 788 -12.28 17.10 -33.01
N GLY A 789 -13.46 17.68 -33.09
CA GLY A 789 -13.74 18.80 -33.97
C GLY A 789 -15.08 19.49 -33.73
N ASP A 790 -15.99 18.83 -32.98
CA ASP A 790 -17.29 19.40 -32.62
C ASP A 790 -17.32 19.93 -31.20
N THR A 791 -16.90 21.17 -31.02
CA THR A 791 -17.06 21.94 -29.76
C THR A 791 -18.47 22.53 -29.59
N ASP A 792 -19.45 22.13 -30.41
CA ASP A 792 -20.84 22.57 -30.26
C ASP A 792 -21.81 21.38 -30.33
N GLY A 793 -22.20 20.91 -29.18
CA GLY A 793 -23.27 19.94 -29.03
C GLY A 793 -23.67 19.82 -27.59
N ARG A 794 -24.45 20.79 -27.09
CA ARG A 794 -25.23 20.60 -25.86
C ARG A 794 -26.03 19.31 -26.00
N MET A 795 -25.64 18.26 -25.25
CA MET A 795 -26.55 17.16 -25.00
C MET A 795 -27.44 17.59 -23.81
N GLU A 796 -28.74 17.83 -24.06
CA GLU A 796 -29.82 17.79 -23.09
C GLU A 796 -30.08 16.37 -22.61
#